data_adb5c58a59ce5b24bb9db2d5945ff42f
#
_entry.id   adb5c58a59ce5b24bb9db2d5945ff42f
#
_cell.length_a   1.000
_cell.length_b   1.000
_cell.length_c   1.000
_cell.angle_alpha   90.00
_cell.angle_beta   90.00
_cell.angle_gamma   90.00
#
_symmetry.space_group_name_H-M   'P 1'
#
loop_
_entity.id
_entity.type
_entity.pdbx_description
1 polymer ?
#
loop_
_entity_poly.entity_id
_entity_poly.type
_entity_poly.pdbx_seq_one_letter_code
_entity_poly.pdbx_strand_id
1 'polypeptide(L)'
;MKLIKTLLIITTSIFVNIANINAQELLIGLQENPAVKKNAERPVTRMQLQSSILRELPFIDDFAKNTGFIPDQSKWQNACVYINNSYGINAPSIGVATFDAIDSRGEVYDVGYIVSFPADTLLSQPINLVYPNDSIYLTFYFQAGGYGDLPENRDSLILQFSPNGNEWTTVWKAFPNITDSTMTEIYYRKEETVTYLRHEDSLSARFFKAHVKVDKAEYLTNRFQFRFINHASISINSFTPGRASNADHWNIDFVYLDKGRTALDTLIKDVAITHSQQPFTTVYEEIPWRHYNSDARAKMFGNDLTISITYHNLGWGTRQVARHFAITPMFGNGEYREFSGSVENIHDFETFNNEYSIPDYDFYSDTDSAMFEIKSYIATDSDPARADYRYNDTTVYYHKFYDCYAYDDGTAENGYGLFGVGTSAGKVAVQFYCFENDSLRGIYMYFNHTINNVNENNRFRLTVWSDDNGVPGEILYTQNATKPTYSDSLNQFVAYKFTKPVFIGRKTTFYAGWMQTNDDFINIGFDRNRNHQDKVFYNINNLWESSIYEGSPMIRPLFSPAERFPVNPVLPPEESNSEISGVILAPNPSANYIRMSWADEAENITAKRIEIYNTSGRLVKIQNSDNNIINVSDLQAGTYIVRIYSGKKIKETKKIVVSK
;
A
#
# COMPACT_ATOMS: atom_id res chain seq x y z
N MET A 1 -2.47 -47.23 -73.86
CA MET A 1 -2.40 -47.28 -72.43
C MET A 1 -2.00 -45.92 -71.89
N LYS A 2 -2.94 -45.10 -71.50
CA LYS A 2 -2.71 -43.73 -71.01
C LYS A 2 -2.68 -43.77 -69.50
N LEU A 3 -1.55 -43.38 -68.90
CA LEU A 3 -1.43 -43.13 -67.49
C LEU A 3 -1.95 -41.73 -67.18
N ILE A 4 -3.01 -41.61 -66.44
CA ILE A 4 -3.50 -40.36 -65.90
C ILE A 4 -2.78 -40.14 -64.59
N LYS A 5 -1.94 -39.13 -64.58
CA LYS A 5 -1.35 -38.61 -63.34
C LYS A 5 -2.36 -37.68 -62.64
N THR A 6 -2.95 -38.15 -61.60
CA THR A 6 -3.79 -37.33 -60.72
C THR A 6 -2.85 -36.53 -59.80
N LEU A 7 -2.77 -35.24 -60.02
CA LEU A 7 -2.05 -34.30 -59.14
C LEU A 7 -2.95 -33.99 -57.95
N LEU A 8 -2.60 -34.53 -56.79
CA LEU A 8 -3.28 -34.24 -55.54
C LEU A 8 -2.71 -32.92 -55.00
N ILE A 9 -3.43 -31.82 -55.17
CA ILE A 9 -3.13 -30.54 -54.52
C ILE A 9 -3.61 -30.65 -53.09
N ILE A 10 -2.68 -30.86 -52.15
CA ILE A 10 -2.91 -30.72 -50.73
C ILE A 10 -2.89 -29.22 -50.43
N THR A 11 -4.04 -28.58 -50.43
CA THR A 11 -4.21 -27.28 -49.82
C THR A 11 -4.14 -27.45 -48.31
N THR A 12 -2.97 -27.25 -47.75
CA THR A 12 -2.82 -27.02 -46.30
C THR A 12 -3.52 -25.71 -45.96
N SER A 13 -4.75 -25.78 -45.55
CA SER A 13 -5.45 -24.69 -44.90
C SER A 13 -4.74 -24.45 -43.56
N ILE A 14 -3.83 -23.49 -43.55
CA ILE A 14 -3.35 -22.93 -42.30
C ILE A 14 -4.56 -22.21 -41.66
N PHE A 15 -5.27 -22.90 -40.82
CA PHE A 15 -6.16 -22.23 -39.87
C PHE A 15 -5.24 -21.43 -38.93
N VAL A 16 -5.02 -20.19 -39.28
CA VAL A 16 -4.65 -19.17 -38.32
C VAL A 16 -5.87 -19.08 -37.39
N ASN A 17 -5.83 -19.74 -36.29
CA ASN A 17 -6.71 -19.43 -35.17
C ASN A 17 -6.37 -17.99 -34.77
N ILE A 18 -6.99 -17.03 -35.43
CA ILE A 18 -7.18 -15.71 -34.86
C ILE A 18 -8.09 -16.01 -33.65
N ALA A 19 -7.50 -16.12 -32.48
CA ALA A 19 -8.27 -16.07 -31.26
C ALA A 19 -8.99 -14.73 -31.32
N ASN A 20 -10.28 -14.77 -31.72
CA ASN A 20 -11.17 -13.64 -31.54
C ASN A 20 -11.19 -13.42 -30.03
N ILE A 21 -10.44 -12.43 -29.55
CA ILE A 21 -10.53 -11.99 -28.17
C ILE A 21 -11.91 -11.37 -28.08
N ASN A 22 -12.85 -12.17 -27.56
CA ASN A 22 -14.19 -11.70 -27.29
C ASN A 22 -14.11 -10.53 -26.31
N ALA A 23 -14.99 -9.57 -26.48
CA ALA A 23 -15.14 -8.49 -25.53
C ALA A 23 -15.40 -9.04 -24.12
N GLN A 24 -14.62 -8.63 -23.15
CA GLN A 24 -14.68 -9.10 -21.75
C GLN A 24 -14.17 -8.04 -20.78
N GLU A 25 -14.50 -8.20 -19.51
CA GLU A 25 -13.77 -7.49 -18.45
C GLU A 25 -12.34 -8.04 -18.33
N LEU A 26 -11.43 -7.18 -17.90
CA LEU A 26 -10.02 -7.52 -17.80
C LEU A 26 -9.39 -6.87 -16.57
N LEU A 27 -8.58 -7.66 -15.86
CA LEU A 27 -7.68 -7.19 -14.82
C LEU A 27 -6.25 -7.19 -15.38
N ILE A 28 -5.52 -6.10 -15.18
CA ILE A 28 -4.12 -5.97 -15.61
C ILE A 28 -3.25 -5.49 -14.45
N GLY A 29 -1.93 -5.70 -14.54
CA GLY A 29 -0.97 -5.11 -13.61
C GLY A 29 -0.81 -3.60 -13.80
N LEU A 30 -0.05 -2.97 -12.92
CA LEU A 30 0.28 -1.54 -13.00
C LEU A 30 1.40 -1.31 -14.04
N GLN A 31 1.34 -0.20 -14.76
CA GLN A 31 2.33 0.15 -15.78
C GLN A 31 3.36 1.18 -15.29
N GLU A 32 3.05 1.86 -14.21
CA GLU A 32 3.94 2.80 -13.52
C GLU A 32 3.66 2.77 -12.01
N ASN A 33 4.68 3.17 -11.24
CA ASN A 33 4.52 3.48 -9.82
C ASN A 33 4.86 4.96 -9.57
N PRO A 34 3.87 5.85 -9.49
CA PRO A 34 4.09 7.29 -9.31
C PRO A 34 4.84 7.66 -8.03
N ALA A 35 4.76 6.84 -6.97
CA ALA A 35 5.49 7.09 -5.73
C ALA A 35 7.00 6.89 -5.92
N VAL A 36 7.40 5.83 -6.61
CA VAL A 36 8.81 5.57 -6.97
C VAL A 36 9.31 6.67 -7.91
N LYS A 37 8.53 7.01 -8.94
CA LYS A 37 8.83 8.08 -9.91
C LYS A 37 9.09 9.42 -9.23
N LYS A 38 8.22 9.84 -8.34
CA LYS A 38 8.37 11.09 -7.58
C LYS A 38 9.62 11.09 -6.69
N ASN A 39 10.01 9.94 -6.14
CA ASN A 39 11.24 9.82 -5.37
C ASN A 39 12.49 9.91 -6.26
N ALA A 40 12.44 9.34 -7.46
CA ALA A 40 13.53 9.40 -8.43
C ALA A 40 13.81 10.83 -8.93
N GLU A 41 12.78 11.67 -9.03
CA GLU A 41 12.87 13.07 -9.45
C GLU A 41 13.43 14.01 -8.36
N ARG A 42 13.49 13.55 -7.11
CA ARG A 42 14.07 14.37 -6.03
C ARG A 42 15.56 14.60 -6.27
N PRO A 43 16.06 15.84 -6.20
CA PRO A 43 17.47 16.10 -6.36
C PRO A 43 18.25 15.33 -5.31
N VAL A 44 19.21 14.51 -5.77
CA VAL A 44 20.13 13.80 -4.88
C VAL A 44 20.92 14.82 -4.10
N THR A 45 20.58 15.02 -2.84
CA THR A 45 21.35 15.93 -1.99
C THR A 45 22.76 15.36 -1.77
N ARG A 46 23.76 16.23 -1.62
CA ARG A 46 25.14 15.82 -1.35
C ARG A 46 25.30 14.88 -0.14
N MET A 47 24.30 14.81 0.74
CA MET A 47 24.23 13.88 1.87
C MET A 47 23.94 12.44 1.44
N GLN A 48 23.21 12.21 0.34
CA GLN A 48 22.94 10.87 -0.20
C GLN A 48 24.16 10.28 -0.93
N LEU A 49 25.14 11.11 -1.28
CA LEU A 49 26.46 10.68 -1.79
C LEU A 49 27.46 10.38 -0.66
N GLN A 50 27.06 10.50 0.59
CA GLN A 50 27.93 10.16 1.72
C GLN A 50 28.04 8.64 1.85
N SER A 51 29.30 8.24 2.01
CA SER A 51 29.83 6.93 2.33
C SER A 51 28.78 5.93 2.88
N SER A 52 28.71 4.78 2.24
CA SER A 52 27.96 3.62 2.76
C SER A 52 28.03 3.56 4.28
N ILE A 53 26.88 3.57 4.93
CA ILE A 53 26.80 3.47 6.39
C ILE A 53 27.18 2.07 6.79
N LEU A 54 28.28 1.90 7.53
CA LEU A 54 28.65 0.61 8.07
C LEU A 54 27.65 0.20 9.16
N ARG A 55 27.11 -0.99 9.04
CA ARG A 55 26.15 -1.56 9.99
C ARG A 55 26.81 -2.61 10.88
N GLU A 56 26.37 -2.67 12.12
CA GLU A 56 26.72 -3.74 13.06
C GLU A 56 25.57 -4.76 13.13
N LEU A 57 25.87 -5.96 13.61
CA LEU A 57 24.85 -6.96 13.90
C LEU A 57 24.12 -6.68 15.23
N PRO A 58 22.84 -7.00 15.32
CA PRO A 58 22.00 -7.64 14.31
C PRO A 58 21.57 -6.68 13.21
N PHE A 59 21.43 -7.19 11.98
CA PHE A 59 20.71 -6.48 10.89
C PHE A 59 19.30 -7.06 10.82
N ILE A 60 18.30 -6.20 10.97
CA ILE A 60 16.90 -6.59 10.98
C ILE A 60 16.09 -5.59 10.20
N ASP A 61 15.18 -6.08 9.35
CA ASP A 61 14.14 -5.28 8.73
C ASP A 61 12.90 -6.14 8.46
N ASP A 62 11.77 -5.71 9.01
CA ASP A 62 10.45 -6.31 8.81
C ASP A 62 9.58 -5.43 7.91
N PHE A 63 10.15 -4.38 7.35
CA PHE A 63 9.50 -3.42 6.47
C PHE A 63 8.24 -2.74 7.03
N ALA A 64 7.96 -2.93 8.32
CA ALA A 64 6.82 -2.31 9.00
C ALA A 64 7.01 -0.81 9.27
N LYS A 65 8.27 -0.34 9.24
CA LYS A 65 8.58 1.08 9.38
C LYS A 65 8.08 1.84 8.15
N ASN A 66 7.24 2.86 8.39
CA ASN A 66 6.83 3.74 7.29
C ASN A 66 8.02 4.57 6.79
N THR A 67 8.43 4.34 5.57
CA THR A 67 9.55 4.99 4.91
C THR A 67 9.14 5.71 3.61
N GLY A 68 7.82 5.85 3.40
CA GLY A 68 7.30 6.51 2.20
C GLY A 68 7.43 5.65 0.94
N PHE A 69 7.17 4.36 1.07
CA PHE A 69 7.15 3.37 -0.02
C PHE A 69 8.52 2.94 -0.58
N ILE A 70 9.62 3.39 0.01
CA ILE A 70 10.98 2.99 -0.39
C ILE A 70 11.69 2.29 0.77
N PRO A 71 12.69 1.42 0.51
CA PRO A 71 13.48 0.79 1.56
C PRO A 71 14.16 1.80 2.48
N ASP A 72 14.27 1.50 3.77
CA ASP A 72 14.99 2.33 4.75
C ASP A 72 16.46 2.51 4.33
N GLN A 73 16.80 3.71 3.86
CA GLN A 73 18.14 4.02 3.35
C GLN A 73 19.24 3.88 4.41
N SER A 74 18.90 3.79 5.68
CA SER A 74 19.85 3.43 6.72
C SER A 74 20.26 1.97 6.68
N LYS A 75 19.45 1.07 6.11
CA LYS A 75 19.66 -0.38 6.00
C LYS A 75 19.96 -0.79 4.55
N TRP A 76 19.34 -0.13 3.57
CA TRP A 76 19.39 -0.48 2.16
C TRP A 76 19.99 0.65 1.31
N GLN A 77 20.71 0.30 0.25
CA GLN A 77 21.39 1.30 -0.59
C GLN A 77 20.54 1.83 -1.74
N ASN A 78 19.54 1.07 -2.17
CA ASN A 78 18.75 1.38 -3.36
C ASN A 78 17.26 1.46 -3.06
N ALA A 79 16.51 2.02 -4.00
CA ALA A 79 15.06 2.25 -3.91
C ALA A 79 14.30 1.55 -5.05
N CYS A 80 14.82 0.42 -5.56
CA CYS A 80 14.22 -0.32 -6.68
C CYS A 80 13.14 -1.33 -6.25
N VAL A 81 12.75 -1.33 -4.98
CA VAL A 81 11.79 -2.27 -4.42
C VAL A 81 10.71 -1.45 -3.70
N TYR A 82 9.47 -1.82 -3.88
CA TYR A 82 8.32 -1.12 -3.33
C TYR A 82 8.01 -1.62 -1.92
N ILE A 83 8.07 -0.73 -0.92
CA ILE A 83 7.68 -1.04 0.46
C ILE A 83 6.21 -0.72 0.65
N ASN A 84 5.43 -1.72 1.05
CA ASN A 84 3.99 -1.62 1.16
C ASN A 84 3.41 -2.63 2.16
N ASN A 85 2.10 -2.56 2.37
CA ASN A 85 1.32 -3.48 3.20
C ASN A 85 0.09 -4.03 2.43
N SER A 86 0.09 -3.94 1.11
CA SER A 86 -1.06 -4.28 0.26
C SER A 86 -0.83 -5.48 -0.64
N TYR A 87 0.40 -5.79 -1.04
CA TYR A 87 0.70 -6.92 -1.93
C TYR A 87 0.90 -8.26 -1.23
N GLY A 88 1.43 -8.27 0.00
CA GLY A 88 1.66 -9.50 0.76
C GLY A 88 0.36 -10.08 1.31
N ILE A 89 0.10 -11.38 1.05
CA ILE A 89 -1.03 -12.09 1.62
C ILE A 89 -0.55 -12.94 2.80
N ASN A 90 -1.15 -12.77 3.98
CA ASN A 90 -0.75 -13.45 5.21
C ASN A 90 0.76 -13.27 5.54
N ALA A 91 1.26 -12.06 5.40
CA ALA A 91 2.63 -11.72 5.72
C ALA A 91 2.94 -11.95 7.21
N PRO A 92 4.18 -12.33 7.57
CA PRO A 92 4.59 -12.49 8.96
C PRO A 92 4.51 -11.21 9.78
N SER A 93 4.68 -10.04 9.15
CA SER A 93 4.45 -8.72 9.75
C SER A 93 3.65 -7.82 8.80
N ILE A 94 3.28 -6.60 9.24
CA ILE A 94 2.43 -5.72 8.44
C ILE A 94 3.10 -5.10 7.22
N GLY A 95 4.42 -5.24 7.05
CA GLY A 95 5.17 -4.63 5.96
C GLY A 95 5.83 -5.67 5.07
N VAL A 96 5.92 -5.39 3.78
CA VAL A 96 6.65 -6.22 2.82
C VAL A 96 7.48 -5.38 1.86
N ALA A 97 8.57 -5.96 1.38
CA ALA A 97 9.33 -5.46 0.26
C ALA A 97 8.92 -6.23 -1.00
N THR A 98 8.23 -5.56 -1.92
CA THR A 98 7.71 -6.16 -3.15
C THR A 98 8.63 -5.85 -4.32
N PHE A 99 9.06 -6.90 -5.01
CA PHE A 99 9.74 -6.87 -6.30
C PHE A 99 8.66 -7.04 -7.36
N ASP A 100 8.49 -6.09 -8.24
CA ASP A 100 7.33 -6.02 -9.15
C ASP A 100 7.71 -5.73 -10.60
N ALA A 101 9.01 -5.77 -10.93
CA ALA A 101 9.55 -5.41 -12.24
C ALA A 101 9.20 -3.97 -12.68
N ILE A 102 9.11 -3.05 -11.71
CA ILE A 102 9.09 -1.61 -11.93
C ILE A 102 10.45 -1.04 -11.52
N ASP A 103 11.11 -0.34 -12.44
CA ASP A 103 12.46 0.17 -12.22
C ASP A 103 12.52 1.32 -11.19
N SER A 104 13.73 1.75 -10.85
CA SER A 104 13.96 2.86 -9.91
C SER A 104 13.41 4.22 -10.37
N ARG A 105 12.94 4.33 -11.61
CA ARG A 105 12.26 5.51 -12.16
C ARG A 105 10.75 5.42 -12.03
N GLY A 106 10.24 4.29 -11.55
CA GLY A 106 8.81 4.03 -11.43
C GLY A 106 8.15 3.58 -12.73
N GLU A 107 8.93 3.07 -13.69
CA GLU A 107 8.47 2.62 -14.99
C GLU A 107 8.72 1.12 -15.15
N VAL A 108 7.83 0.41 -15.84
CA VAL A 108 8.07 -0.99 -16.21
C VAL A 108 9.35 -1.10 -17.00
N TYR A 109 10.18 -2.11 -16.71
CA TYR A 109 11.42 -2.34 -17.47
C TYR A 109 11.14 -2.47 -18.97
N ASP A 110 12.13 -2.15 -19.80
CA ASP A 110 11.98 -2.04 -21.25
C ASP A 110 11.20 -3.23 -21.83
N VAL A 111 10.09 -2.91 -22.48
CA VAL A 111 9.07 -3.85 -23.00
C VAL A 111 9.62 -4.67 -24.18
N GLY A 112 10.73 -5.29 -24.04
CA GLY A 112 11.33 -6.14 -25.06
C GLY A 112 11.70 -7.54 -24.56
N TYR A 113 11.61 -7.79 -23.27
CA TYR A 113 12.16 -8.98 -22.66
C TYR A 113 11.09 -10.04 -22.36
N ILE A 114 10.89 -10.95 -23.33
CA ILE A 114 10.16 -12.22 -23.11
C ILE A 114 11.05 -13.30 -22.46
N VAL A 115 12.33 -12.98 -22.25
CA VAL A 115 13.32 -13.86 -21.62
C VAL A 115 13.57 -13.33 -20.22
N SER A 116 13.70 -14.23 -19.26
CA SER A 116 13.99 -13.87 -17.86
C SER A 116 15.25 -13.00 -17.75
N PHE A 117 15.14 -11.88 -17.08
CA PHE A 117 16.22 -10.90 -16.86
C PHE A 117 16.26 -10.44 -15.39
N PRO A 118 17.42 -10.03 -14.87
CA PRO A 118 17.49 -9.45 -13.53
C PRO A 118 16.79 -8.09 -13.52
N ALA A 119 15.74 -7.98 -12.72
CA ALA A 119 14.92 -6.78 -12.61
C ALA A 119 15.27 -6.00 -11.33
N ASP A 120 14.43 -6.07 -10.31
CA ASP A 120 14.60 -5.29 -9.09
C ASP A 120 15.71 -5.85 -8.21
N THR A 121 16.30 -4.97 -7.43
CA THR A 121 17.37 -5.34 -6.50
C THR A 121 17.15 -4.66 -5.16
N LEU A 122 17.25 -5.42 -4.07
CA LEU A 122 17.28 -4.92 -2.70
C LEU A 122 18.68 -5.15 -2.12
N LEU A 123 19.50 -4.11 -2.06
CA LEU A 123 20.91 -4.15 -1.71
C LEU A 123 21.17 -3.61 -0.30
N SER A 124 21.77 -4.42 0.58
CA SER A 124 22.09 -3.99 1.94
C SER A 124 23.18 -2.91 1.98
N GLN A 125 23.17 -2.08 3.03
CA GLN A 125 24.34 -1.31 3.43
C GLN A 125 25.49 -2.28 3.79
N PRO A 126 26.77 -1.86 3.77
CA PRO A 126 27.87 -2.67 4.25
C PRO A 126 27.71 -3.04 5.72
N ILE A 127 28.00 -4.29 6.05
CA ILE A 127 27.82 -4.88 7.37
C ILE A 127 29.15 -5.40 7.88
N ASN A 128 29.46 -5.11 9.14
CA ASN A 128 30.61 -5.66 9.81
C ASN A 128 30.35 -7.11 10.23
N LEU A 129 31.04 -8.08 9.59
CA LEU A 129 30.97 -9.50 9.91
C LEU A 129 32.30 -10.04 10.44
N VAL A 130 33.17 -9.19 11.00
CA VAL A 130 34.47 -9.64 11.59
C VAL A 130 34.23 -10.35 12.92
N TYR A 131 33.61 -11.53 12.84
CA TYR A 131 33.31 -12.42 13.98
C TYR A 131 33.77 -13.85 13.65
N PRO A 132 35.10 -14.12 13.65
CA PRO A 132 35.65 -15.36 13.11
C PRO A 132 35.28 -16.63 13.89
N ASN A 133 34.82 -16.49 15.13
CA ASN A 133 34.43 -17.61 16.01
C ASN A 133 32.92 -17.79 16.14
N ASP A 134 32.11 -16.95 15.46
CA ASP A 134 30.65 -16.96 15.53
C ASP A 134 30.03 -17.62 14.29
N SER A 135 28.97 -18.37 14.51
CA SER A 135 28.09 -18.78 13.40
C SER A 135 27.16 -17.66 13.02
N ILE A 136 27.11 -17.30 11.75
CA ILE A 136 26.27 -16.22 11.22
C ILE A 136 25.25 -16.81 10.28
N TYR A 137 23.97 -16.43 10.45
CA TYR A 137 22.87 -16.84 9.58
C TYR A 137 21.99 -15.67 9.20
N LEU A 138 21.54 -15.68 7.94
CA LEU A 138 20.51 -14.82 7.39
C LEU A 138 19.19 -15.60 7.28
N THR A 139 18.15 -15.12 7.95
CA THR A 139 16.78 -15.63 7.85
C THR A 139 15.90 -14.57 7.20
N PHE A 140 14.99 -15.00 6.35
CA PHE A 140 13.98 -14.14 5.77
C PHE A 140 12.76 -14.94 5.37
N TYR A 141 11.61 -14.25 5.24
CA TYR A 141 10.41 -14.82 4.68
C TYR A 141 10.22 -14.30 3.25
N PHE A 142 9.65 -15.13 2.39
CA PHE A 142 9.40 -14.78 1.00
C PHE A 142 8.11 -15.40 0.48
N GLN A 143 7.48 -14.74 -0.49
CA GLN A 143 6.24 -15.18 -1.13
C GLN A 143 6.31 -14.88 -2.62
N ALA A 144 5.85 -15.81 -3.46
CA ALA A 144 5.65 -15.57 -4.88
C ALA A 144 4.23 -15.04 -5.11
N GLY A 145 4.08 -14.00 -5.92
CA GLY A 145 2.80 -13.40 -6.29
C GLY A 145 2.20 -12.50 -5.19
N GLY A 146 1.53 -13.07 -4.21
CA GLY A 146 0.64 -12.30 -3.35
C GLY A 146 -0.58 -11.82 -4.14
N TYR A 147 -0.96 -10.55 -3.99
CA TYR A 147 -1.98 -9.92 -4.85
C TYR A 147 -1.44 -9.49 -6.23
N GLY A 148 -0.12 -9.53 -6.45
CA GLY A 148 0.50 -9.28 -7.74
C GLY A 148 0.49 -10.50 -8.66
N ASP A 149 1.14 -10.34 -9.81
CA ASP A 149 1.30 -11.39 -10.81
C ASP A 149 2.23 -12.50 -10.31
N LEU A 150 1.84 -13.76 -10.52
CA LEU A 150 2.64 -14.91 -10.08
C LEU A 150 3.78 -15.15 -11.09
N PRO A 151 5.05 -15.24 -10.62
CA PRO A 151 6.18 -15.50 -11.51
C PRO A 151 6.04 -16.81 -12.28
N GLU A 152 6.52 -16.84 -13.52
CA GLU A 152 6.58 -18.07 -14.30
C GLU A 152 7.76 -18.96 -13.84
N ASN A 153 7.75 -20.25 -14.27
CA ASN A 153 8.76 -21.25 -13.88
C ASN A 153 10.20 -20.88 -14.22
N ARG A 154 10.40 -19.95 -15.14
CA ARG A 154 11.73 -19.45 -15.56
C ARG A 154 12.23 -18.29 -14.70
N ASP A 155 11.33 -17.66 -13.94
CA ASP A 155 11.60 -16.48 -13.16
C ASP A 155 11.89 -16.86 -11.70
N SER A 156 12.66 -16.07 -10.99
CA SER A 156 13.20 -16.50 -9.71
C SER A 156 13.51 -15.33 -8.78
N LEU A 157 13.51 -15.60 -7.49
CA LEU A 157 14.10 -14.74 -6.47
C LEU A 157 15.46 -15.29 -6.06
N ILE A 158 16.50 -14.45 -6.07
CA ILE A 158 17.90 -14.84 -5.83
C ILE A 158 18.44 -14.05 -4.66
N LEU A 159 19.18 -14.74 -3.76
CA LEU A 159 20.02 -14.12 -2.74
C LEU A 159 21.50 -14.28 -3.13
N GLN A 160 22.22 -13.17 -3.08
CA GLN A 160 23.66 -13.13 -3.33
C GLN A 160 24.40 -12.52 -2.14
N PHE A 161 25.61 -13.04 -1.88
CA PHE A 161 26.56 -12.50 -0.91
C PHE A 161 27.78 -11.91 -1.60
N SER A 162 28.35 -10.88 -0.98
CA SER A 162 29.60 -10.25 -1.41
C SER A 162 30.50 -9.91 -0.21
N PRO A 163 31.79 -10.18 -0.27
CA PRO A 163 32.72 -9.77 0.78
C PRO A 163 33.00 -8.25 0.81
N ASN A 164 32.73 -7.54 -0.29
CA ASN A 164 33.19 -6.16 -0.48
C ASN A 164 32.27 -5.28 -1.34
N GLY A 165 31.14 -5.83 -1.81
CA GLY A 165 30.17 -5.14 -2.68
C GLY A 165 30.49 -5.19 -4.18
N ASN A 166 31.62 -5.80 -4.59
CA ASN A 166 32.03 -5.85 -6.01
C ASN A 166 31.81 -7.23 -6.63
N GLU A 167 32.16 -8.28 -5.89
CA GLU A 167 32.07 -9.67 -6.36
C GLU A 167 30.87 -10.34 -5.68
N TRP A 168 29.96 -10.90 -6.47
CA TRP A 168 28.70 -11.46 -5.99
C TRP A 168 28.61 -12.96 -6.28
N THR A 169 28.25 -13.71 -5.25
CA THR A 169 28.03 -15.15 -5.33
C THR A 169 26.59 -15.47 -4.97
N THR A 170 25.88 -16.19 -5.81
CA THR A 170 24.55 -16.70 -5.51
C THR A 170 24.64 -17.79 -4.46
N VAL A 171 23.91 -17.62 -3.37
CA VAL A 171 23.90 -18.54 -2.21
C VAL A 171 22.53 -19.19 -1.99
N TRP A 172 21.48 -18.64 -2.58
CA TRP A 172 20.13 -19.17 -2.50
C TRP A 172 19.28 -18.68 -3.67
N LYS A 173 18.30 -19.53 -4.11
CA LYS A 173 17.30 -19.22 -5.13
C LYS A 173 15.94 -19.83 -4.80
N ALA A 174 14.88 -19.18 -5.21
CA ALA A 174 13.53 -19.74 -5.26
C ALA A 174 12.96 -19.64 -6.68
N PHE A 175 12.25 -20.69 -7.08
CA PHE A 175 11.49 -20.75 -8.33
C PHE A 175 10.04 -21.16 -8.01
N PRO A 176 9.04 -20.55 -8.65
CA PRO A 176 7.70 -21.10 -8.61
C PRO A 176 7.67 -22.36 -9.49
N ASN A 177 7.29 -23.51 -8.96
CA ASN A 177 7.11 -24.71 -9.78
C ASN A 177 5.63 -24.95 -10.05
N ILE A 178 5.16 -24.47 -11.18
CA ILE A 178 3.75 -24.52 -11.57
C ILE A 178 3.35 -25.88 -12.18
N THR A 179 4.30 -26.74 -12.56
CA THR A 179 4.01 -27.92 -13.38
C THR A 179 4.08 -29.27 -12.68
N ASP A 180 4.66 -29.36 -11.48
CA ASP A 180 4.84 -30.64 -10.78
C ASP A 180 4.20 -30.65 -9.39
N SER A 181 3.06 -31.32 -9.30
CA SER A 181 2.31 -31.51 -8.05
C SER A 181 2.99 -32.44 -7.04
N THR A 182 4.15 -33.00 -7.36
CA THR A 182 4.79 -34.06 -6.56
C THR A 182 6.03 -33.62 -5.78
N MET A 183 6.62 -32.46 -6.05
CA MET A 183 7.89 -32.04 -5.43
C MET A 183 7.72 -31.05 -4.28
N THR A 184 7.93 -31.55 -3.06
CA THR A 184 8.18 -30.77 -1.84
C THR A 184 9.65 -30.86 -1.40
N GLU A 185 10.59 -31.03 -2.27
CA GLU A 185 11.96 -31.24 -1.84
C GLU A 185 12.77 -29.95 -1.95
N ILE A 186 13.39 -29.58 -0.81
CA ILE A 186 14.47 -28.61 -0.79
C ILE A 186 15.72 -29.33 -1.28
N TYR A 187 16.15 -29.03 -2.50
CA TYR A 187 17.41 -29.61 -3.01
C TYR A 187 18.59 -28.76 -2.54
N TYR A 188 19.40 -29.33 -1.68
CA TYR A 188 20.71 -28.77 -1.33
C TYR A 188 21.74 -29.17 -2.38
N ARG A 189 22.12 -28.27 -3.26
CA ARG A 189 23.40 -28.41 -3.97
C ARG A 189 24.51 -27.91 -3.04
N LYS A 190 25.70 -28.48 -3.18
CA LYS A 190 26.87 -28.23 -2.33
C LYS A 190 27.32 -26.76 -2.29
N GLU A 191 26.82 -25.93 -3.22
CA GLU A 191 27.18 -24.52 -3.41
C GLU A 191 25.98 -23.57 -3.51
N GLU A 192 24.76 -24.08 -3.60
CA GLU A 192 23.55 -23.30 -3.83
C GLU A 192 22.32 -24.02 -3.24
N THR A 193 21.52 -23.32 -2.45
CA THR A 193 20.23 -23.82 -1.98
C THR A 193 19.14 -23.36 -2.95
N VAL A 194 18.39 -24.31 -3.49
CA VAL A 194 17.26 -24.03 -4.41
C VAL A 194 15.98 -24.47 -3.72
N THR A 195 15.02 -23.54 -3.66
CA THR A 195 13.66 -23.82 -3.17
C THR A 195 12.69 -23.84 -4.36
N TYR A 196 12.00 -24.96 -4.52
CA TYR A 196 10.89 -25.05 -5.48
C TYR A 196 9.58 -24.93 -4.73
N LEU A 197 8.73 -24.01 -5.16
CA LEU A 197 7.40 -23.83 -4.61
C LEU A 197 6.41 -24.70 -5.40
N ARG A 198 5.54 -25.43 -4.72
CA ARG A 198 4.50 -26.21 -5.39
C ARG A 198 3.33 -25.35 -5.81
N HIS A 199 2.73 -25.71 -6.92
CA HIS A 199 1.41 -25.21 -7.30
C HIS A 199 0.34 -25.96 -6.49
N GLU A 200 0.00 -25.42 -5.33
CA GLU A 200 -1.27 -25.71 -4.63
C GLU A 200 -2.11 -24.44 -4.71
N ASP A 201 -3.42 -24.54 -4.57
CA ASP A 201 -4.40 -23.44 -4.73
C ASP A 201 -4.17 -22.21 -3.85
N SER A 202 -3.05 -22.11 -3.15
CA SER A 202 -2.71 -21.04 -2.22
C SER A 202 -1.24 -20.64 -2.21
N LEU A 203 -0.46 -20.90 -3.28
CA LEU A 203 0.97 -20.49 -3.30
C LEU A 203 1.15 -18.99 -3.12
N SER A 204 0.32 -18.19 -3.78
CA SER A 204 0.30 -16.73 -3.65
C SER A 204 -0.13 -16.25 -2.25
N ALA A 205 -0.79 -17.10 -1.46
CA ALA A 205 -1.27 -16.76 -0.13
C ALA A 205 -0.35 -17.23 1.02
N ARG A 206 0.85 -17.74 0.70
CA ARG A 206 1.74 -18.31 1.70
C ARG A 206 3.15 -17.74 1.65
N PHE A 207 3.64 -17.30 2.81
CA PHE A 207 5.06 -17.02 3.01
C PHE A 207 5.84 -18.28 3.39
N PHE A 208 7.01 -18.43 2.79
CA PHE A 208 8.00 -19.46 3.09
C PHE A 208 9.16 -18.82 3.80
N LYS A 209 9.90 -19.61 4.58
CA LYS A 209 11.07 -19.15 5.32
C LYS A 209 12.35 -19.75 4.75
N ALA A 210 13.35 -18.92 4.52
CA ALA A 210 14.70 -19.31 4.19
C ALA A 210 15.66 -19.01 5.37
N HIS A 211 16.65 -19.88 5.56
CA HIS A 211 17.66 -19.75 6.61
C HIS A 211 19.02 -20.13 6.04
N VAL A 212 19.84 -19.14 5.73
CA VAL A 212 21.07 -19.28 4.93
C VAL A 212 22.29 -18.96 5.79
N LYS A 213 23.24 -19.90 5.85
CA LYS A 213 24.49 -19.73 6.59
C LYS A 213 25.46 -18.85 5.81
N VAL A 214 26.10 -17.91 6.51
CA VAL A 214 27.29 -17.20 6.01
C VAL A 214 28.52 -18.03 6.40
N ASP A 215 28.90 -19.01 5.57
CA ASP A 215 29.83 -20.07 5.95
C ASP A 215 31.25 -19.93 5.40
N LYS A 216 31.46 -19.03 4.40
CA LYS A 216 32.77 -18.85 3.80
C LYS A 216 33.57 -17.78 4.54
N ALA A 217 34.85 -18.10 4.84
CA ALA A 217 35.77 -17.17 5.53
C ALA A 217 35.92 -15.82 4.77
N GLU A 218 35.77 -15.83 3.44
CA GLU A 218 35.85 -14.63 2.60
C GLU A 218 34.75 -13.60 2.90
N TYR A 219 33.61 -14.04 3.48
CA TYR A 219 32.51 -13.15 3.86
C TYR A 219 32.69 -12.47 5.21
N LEU A 220 33.64 -12.95 6.05
CA LEU A 220 33.88 -12.40 7.40
C LEU A 220 34.71 -11.12 7.33
N THR A 221 34.19 -10.12 6.65
CA THR A 221 34.80 -8.80 6.43
C THR A 221 34.03 -7.69 7.14
N ASN A 222 34.62 -6.51 7.21
CA ASN A 222 33.93 -5.31 7.69
C ASN A 222 33.13 -4.60 6.62
N ARG A 223 32.97 -5.20 5.43
CA ARG A 223 32.25 -4.64 4.29
C ARG A 223 31.38 -5.68 3.59
N PHE A 224 30.97 -6.71 4.31
CA PHE A 224 30.04 -7.70 3.80
C PHE A 224 28.74 -7.03 3.34
N GLN A 225 28.21 -7.51 2.24
CA GLN A 225 26.90 -7.10 1.74
C GLN A 225 26.12 -8.32 1.23
N PHE A 226 24.81 -8.22 1.30
CA PHE A 226 23.92 -9.14 0.62
C PHE A 226 22.90 -8.38 -0.21
N ARG A 227 22.36 -9.06 -1.21
CA ARG A 227 21.28 -8.51 -2.02
C ARG A 227 20.29 -9.57 -2.45
N PHE A 228 19.03 -9.16 -2.56
CA PHE A 228 18.00 -9.92 -3.24
C PHE A 228 17.83 -9.34 -4.65
N ILE A 229 17.59 -10.22 -5.62
CA ILE A 229 17.30 -9.85 -7.00
C ILE A 229 16.17 -10.75 -7.48
N ASN A 230 15.10 -10.17 -8.06
CA ASN A 230 14.18 -10.98 -8.83
C ASN A 230 14.65 -11.07 -10.29
N HIS A 231 14.45 -12.23 -10.89
CA HIS A 231 14.47 -12.39 -12.33
C HIS A 231 13.02 -12.39 -12.78
N ALA A 232 12.72 -11.54 -13.73
CA ALA A 232 11.38 -11.33 -14.25
C ALA A 232 11.36 -11.46 -15.78
N SER A 233 10.20 -11.75 -16.34
CA SER A 233 9.96 -11.77 -17.77
C SER A 233 8.69 -11.03 -18.11
N ILE A 234 8.79 -9.97 -18.89
CA ILE A 234 7.65 -9.13 -19.26
C ILE A 234 7.06 -9.64 -20.57
N SER A 235 5.83 -10.13 -20.49
CA SER A 235 5.12 -10.63 -21.65
C SER A 235 4.74 -9.49 -22.58
N ILE A 236 5.28 -9.49 -23.80
CA ILE A 236 4.83 -8.60 -24.86
C ILE A 236 3.75 -9.33 -25.65
N ASN A 237 2.54 -8.83 -25.59
CA ASN A 237 1.53 -9.21 -26.55
C ASN A 237 1.47 -8.12 -27.63
N SER A 238 1.97 -8.45 -28.84
CA SER A 238 1.93 -7.53 -29.98
C SER A 238 0.53 -7.06 -30.38
N PHE A 239 -0.51 -7.83 -29.99
CA PHE A 239 -1.92 -7.48 -30.22
C PHE A 239 -2.50 -6.59 -29.11
N THR A 240 -1.82 -6.45 -28.00
CA THR A 240 -2.25 -5.66 -26.84
C THR A 240 -1.06 -4.97 -26.16
N PRO A 241 -0.49 -3.94 -26.81
CA PRO A 241 0.70 -3.23 -26.27
C PRO A 241 0.48 -2.66 -24.86
N GLY A 242 -0.77 -2.39 -24.47
CA GLY A 242 -1.14 -1.93 -23.14
C GLY A 242 -1.12 -3.01 -22.05
N ARG A 243 -0.71 -4.25 -22.35
CA ARG A 243 -0.56 -5.33 -21.35
C ARG A 243 0.83 -5.45 -20.74
N ALA A 244 1.81 -4.72 -21.24
CA ALA A 244 3.06 -4.60 -20.51
C ALA A 244 2.78 -3.91 -19.18
N SER A 245 3.08 -4.57 -18.08
CA SER A 245 2.77 -4.13 -16.72
C SER A 245 3.80 -4.69 -15.77
N ASN A 246 3.73 -4.30 -14.51
CA ASN A 246 4.45 -4.99 -13.46
C ASN A 246 4.12 -6.49 -13.49
N ALA A 247 5.12 -7.31 -13.21
CA ALA A 247 5.04 -8.75 -13.39
C ALA A 247 5.96 -9.48 -12.38
N ASP A 248 5.76 -10.79 -12.28
CA ASP A 248 6.66 -11.69 -11.55
C ASP A 248 6.95 -11.24 -10.11
N HIS A 249 5.86 -10.96 -9.38
CA HIS A 249 5.96 -10.39 -8.05
C HIS A 249 6.58 -11.37 -7.05
N TRP A 250 7.50 -10.84 -6.26
CA TRP A 250 8.01 -11.48 -5.06
C TRP A 250 7.90 -10.53 -3.87
N ASN A 251 7.44 -11.04 -2.76
CA ASN A 251 7.39 -10.30 -1.51
C ASN A 251 8.42 -10.86 -0.54
N ILE A 252 9.20 -10.00 0.09
CA ILE A 252 10.12 -10.36 1.18
C ILE A 252 9.66 -9.68 2.45
N ASP A 253 9.72 -10.43 3.55
CA ASP A 253 9.46 -9.91 4.88
C ASP A 253 10.49 -10.47 5.88
N PHE A 254 10.67 -9.75 6.97
CA PHE A 254 11.46 -10.11 8.16
C PHE A 254 12.86 -10.62 7.86
N VAL A 255 13.69 -9.76 7.29
CA VAL A 255 15.11 -10.04 7.02
C VAL A 255 15.92 -9.90 8.32
N TYR A 256 16.54 -11.01 8.78
CA TYR A 256 17.28 -11.06 10.03
C TYR A 256 18.64 -11.75 9.87
N LEU A 257 19.72 -10.97 9.95
CA LEU A 257 21.11 -11.45 9.95
C LEU A 257 21.73 -11.20 11.32
N ASP A 258 22.24 -12.26 11.96
CA ASP A 258 22.91 -12.14 13.25
C ASP A 258 23.95 -13.24 13.45
N LYS A 259 24.84 -13.02 14.43
CA LYS A 259 25.85 -13.95 14.92
C LYS A 259 25.32 -14.78 16.09
N GLY A 260 26.06 -15.83 16.43
CA GLY A 260 25.72 -16.76 17.53
C GLY A 260 24.48 -17.62 17.22
N ARG A 261 24.06 -17.70 15.94
CA ARG A 261 22.91 -18.49 15.49
C ARG A 261 23.32 -19.89 15.06
N THR A 262 22.39 -20.83 15.03
CA THR A 262 22.63 -22.23 14.63
C THR A 262 21.70 -22.63 13.47
N ALA A 263 21.99 -23.77 12.84
CA ALA A 263 21.11 -24.31 11.78
C ALA A 263 19.68 -24.61 12.27
N LEU A 264 19.48 -24.78 13.58
CA LEU A 264 18.17 -25.03 14.18
C LEU A 264 17.50 -23.74 14.67
N ASP A 265 18.26 -22.65 14.79
CA ASP A 265 17.74 -21.34 15.17
C ASP A 265 17.17 -20.61 13.94
N THR A 266 16.09 -21.14 13.42
CA THR A 266 15.37 -20.54 12.27
C THR A 266 14.33 -19.53 12.69
N LEU A 267 14.29 -19.15 13.96
CA LEU A 267 13.16 -18.45 14.56
C LEU A 267 13.49 -16.99 14.85
N ILE A 268 12.45 -16.20 14.81
CA ILE A 268 12.44 -14.80 15.19
C ILE A 268 11.65 -14.70 16.49
N LYS A 269 12.26 -14.18 17.54
CA LYS A 269 11.61 -14.06 18.86
C LYS A 269 10.79 -12.78 18.91
N ASP A 270 9.69 -12.77 18.14
CA ASP A 270 8.83 -11.63 18.04
C ASP A 270 7.35 -12.02 17.99
N VAL A 271 6.49 -11.13 18.41
CA VAL A 271 5.05 -11.17 18.16
C VAL A 271 4.70 -9.96 17.33
N ALA A 272 4.34 -10.17 16.10
CA ALA A 272 4.09 -9.12 15.12
C ALA A 272 2.60 -9.01 14.76
N ILE A 273 2.10 -7.79 14.60
CA ILE A 273 0.84 -7.54 13.90
C ILE A 273 1.04 -7.93 12.44
N THR A 274 0.12 -8.71 11.88
CA THR A 274 0.26 -9.29 10.53
C THR A 274 -0.61 -8.60 9.49
N HIS A 275 -1.63 -7.86 9.92
CA HIS A 275 -2.56 -7.17 9.02
C HIS A 275 -2.68 -5.71 9.43
N SER A 276 -2.78 -4.85 8.42
CA SER A 276 -3.17 -3.47 8.63
C SER A 276 -4.49 -3.41 9.40
N GLN A 277 -4.68 -2.36 10.19
CA GLN A 277 -5.93 -2.15 10.91
C GLN A 277 -7.10 -2.22 9.94
N GLN A 278 -8.01 -3.16 10.20
CA GLN A 278 -9.22 -3.28 9.41
C GLN A 278 -10.21 -2.15 9.76
N PRO A 279 -11.02 -1.71 8.80
CA PRO A 279 -12.08 -0.77 9.08
C PRO A 279 -13.11 -1.38 10.04
N PHE A 280 -13.86 -0.54 10.74
CA PHE A 280 -14.96 -0.97 11.59
C PHE A 280 -16.11 -1.62 10.83
N THR A 281 -16.17 -1.43 9.54
CA THR A 281 -17.28 -1.87 8.69
C THR A 281 -16.77 -2.64 7.48
N THR A 282 -17.56 -3.62 7.06
CA THR A 282 -17.35 -4.35 5.81
C THR A 282 -18.21 -3.79 4.65
N VAL A 283 -18.94 -2.70 4.88
CA VAL A 283 -19.87 -2.15 3.87
C VAL A 283 -19.20 -1.02 3.08
N TYR A 284 -18.66 -0.02 3.76
CA TYR A 284 -17.98 1.12 3.12
C TYR A 284 -16.74 1.54 3.91
N GLU A 285 -15.66 1.83 3.22
CA GLU A 285 -14.47 2.48 3.78
C GLU A 285 -14.73 3.95 4.14
N GLU A 286 -15.60 4.63 3.34
CA GLU A 286 -15.97 6.02 3.54
C GLU A 286 -17.43 6.25 3.16
N ILE A 287 -18.12 7.10 3.93
CA ILE A 287 -19.44 7.65 3.58
C ILE A 287 -19.46 9.15 3.82
N PRO A 288 -20.35 9.93 3.16
CA PRO A 288 -20.52 11.33 3.46
C PRO A 288 -20.95 11.54 4.92
N TRP A 289 -20.30 12.47 5.65
CA TRP A 289 -20.60 12.73 7.07
C TRP A 289 -22.08 13.02 7.31
N ARG A 290 -22.70 13.82 6.45
CA ARG A 290 -24.11 14.13 6.56
C ARG A 290 -25.06 12.97 6.25
N HIS A 291 -24.54 11.86 5.70
CA HIS A 291 -25.28 10.62 5.51
C HIS A 291 -25.11 9.66 6.70
N TYR A 292 -24.24 10.01 7.64
CA TYR A 292 -24.06 9.24 8.86
C TYR A 292 -25.21 9.50 9.81
N ASN A 293 -26.20 8.62 9.81
CA ASN A 293 -27.41 8.66 10.62
C ASN A 293 -27.64 7.28 11.27
N SER A 294 -28.72 7.13 12.03
CA SER A 294 -29.04 5.86 12.71
C SER A 294 -29.16 4.66 11.77
N ASP A 295 -29.68 4.87 10.55
CA ASP A 295 -29.79 3.80 9.55
C ASP A 295 -28.39 3.41 9.01
N ALA A 296 -27.55 4.40 8.71
CA ALA A 296 -26.18 4.18 8.28
C ALA A 296 -25.38 3.46 9.37
N ARG A 297 -25.47 3.94 10.62
CA ARG A 297 -24.81 3.31 11.76
C ARG A 297 -25.22 1.84 11.93
N ALA A 298 -26.52 1.57 11.92
CA ALA A 298 -27.02 0.21 12.07
C ALA A 298 -26.60 -0.74 10.94
N LYS A 299 -26.56 -0.23 9.69
CA LYS A 299 -26.18 -1.03 8.53
C LYS A 299 -24.67 -1.27 8.44
N MET A 300 -23.86 -0.26 8.80
CA MET A 300 -22.40 -0.32 8.72
C MET A 300 -21.77 -1.05 9.91
N PHE A 301 -22.25 -0.81 11.11
CA PHE A 301 -21.58 -1.24 12.34
C PHE A 301 -22.41 -2.23 13.19
N GLY A 302 -23.67 -2.46 12.83
CA GLY A 302 -24.56 -3.28 13.65
C GLY A 302 -24.90 -2.61 15.00
N ASN A 303 -24.98 -3.43 16.04
CA ASN A 303 -25.30 -2.93 17.38
C ASN A 303 -24.10 -2.25 18.06
N ASP A 304 -22.92 -2.88 17.95
CA ASP A 304 -21.69 -2.43 18.58
C ASP A 304 -20.59 -2.23 17.55
N LEU A 305 -19.76 -1.21 17.76
CA LEU A 305 -18.52 -1.07 17.03
C LEU A 305 -17.57 -2.19 17.44
N THR A 306 -16.99 -2.86 16.45
CA THR A 306 -16.02 -3.92 16.70
C THR A 306 -14.69 -3.54 16.06
N ILE A 307 -13.61 -3.61 16.83
CA ILE A 307 -12.24 -3.45 16.34
C ILE A 307 -11.54 -4.80 16.39
N SER A 308 -10.85 -5.14 15.30
CA SER A 308 -10.09 -6.38 15.23
C SER A 308 -8.60 -6.10 15.12
N ILE A 309 -7.79 -6.99 15.68
CA ILE A 309 -6.34 -6.99 15.54
C ILE A 309 -5.87 -8.43 15.37
N THR A 310 -5.05 -8.65 14.35
CA THR A 310 -4.45 -9.96 14.09
C THR A 310 -2.94 -9.88 14.30
N TYR A 311 -2.41 -10.75 15.14
CA TYR A 311 -0.98 -10.85 15.41
C TYR A 311 -0.52 -12.31 15.48
N HIS A 312 0.76 -12.53 15.25
CA HIS A 312 1.39 -13.84 15.14
C HIS A 312 2.63 -13.93 16.01
N ASN A 313 2.80 -15.07 16.73
CA ASN A 313 4.04 -15.37 17.42
C ASN A 313 5.00 -16.08 16.46
N LEU A 314 6.06 -15.40 16.06
CA LEU A 314 7.06 -15.90 15.10
C LEU A 314 8.05 -16.89 15.70
N GLY A 315 7.99 -17.16 17.01
CA GLY A 315 8.98 -17.94 17.74
C GLY A 315 8.41 -19.05 18.62
N TRP A 316 9.34 -19.73 19.28
CA TRP A 316 9.04 -20.68 20.35
C TRP A 316 8.77 -19.97 21.68
N GLY A 317 7.96 -20.58 22.49
CA GLY A 317 7.59 -20.14 23.81
C GLY A 317 6.32 -19.28 23.81
N THR A 318 5.50 -19.54 24.81
CA THR A 318 4.29 -18.74 25.02
C THR A 318 4.67 -17.31 25.39
N ARG A 319 4.02 -16.34 24.73
CA ARG A 319 4.21 -14.91 24.97
C ARG A 319 2.97 -14.29 25.57
N GLN A 320 3.17 -13.33 26.44
CA GLN A 320 2.07 -12.50 26.97
C GLN A 320 1.89 -11.28 26.10
N VAL A 321 0.66 -11.05 25.65
CA VAL A 321 0.30 -9.93 24.78
C VAL A 321 -0.79 -9.09 25.44
N ALA A 322 -0.50 -7.84 25.76
CA ALA A 322 -1.46 -6.84 26.10
C ALA A 322 -1.89 -6.07 24.85
N ARG A 323 -3.19 -5.90 24.65
CA ARG A 323 -3.75 -5.23 23.48
C ARG A 323 -4.33 -3.88 23.87
N HIS A 324 -4.06 -2.89 23.04
CA HIS A 324 -4.52 -1.53 23.25
C HIS A 324 -5.12 -0.97 21.98
N PHE A 325 -6.19 -0.22 22.14
CA PHE A 325 -6.89 0.43 21.06
C PHE A 325 -7.17 1.88 21.44
N ALA A 326 -7.05 2.78 20.49
CA ALA A 326 -7.41 4.17 20.68
C ALA A 326 -8.19 4.69 19.47
N ILE A 327 -9.25 5.44 19.72
CA ILE A 327 -9.97 6.19 18.71
C ILE A 327 -9.75 7.67 18.99
N THR A 328 -9.14 8.36 18.05
CA THR A 328 -8.79 9.77 18.18
C THR A 328 -9.47 10.57 17.08
N PRO A 329 -10.39 11.51 17.41
CA PRO A 329 -10.92 12.43 16.43
C PRO A 329 -9.78 13.33 15.92
N MET A 330 -9.58 13.40 14.58
CA MET A 330 -8.51 14.16 13.98
C MET A 330 -8.83 15.65 13.90
N PHE A 331 -10.11 15.99 13.95
CA PHE A 331 -10.61 17.37 14.01
C PHE A 331 -12.06 17.38 14.54
N GLY A 332 -12.57 18.57 14.85
CA GLY A 332 -13.87 18.72 15.53
C GLY A 332 -13.78 18.40 17.01
N ASN A 333 -14.92 18.13 17.64
CA ASN A 333 -15.06 17.87 19.05
C ASN A 333 -15.53 16.43 19.35
N GLY A 334 -15.17 15.47 18.50
CA GLY A 334 -15.44 14.05 18.70
C GLY A 334 -14.80 13.52 20.00
N GLU A 335 -15.30 12.40 20.48
CA GLU A 335 -14.80 11.77 21.69
C GLU A 335 -13.50 11.01 21.44
N TYR A 336 -12.46 11.29 22.22
CA TYR A 336 -11.30 10.42 22.35
C TYR A 336 -11.64 9.25 23.26
N ARG A 337 -11.36 8.04 22.82
CA ARG A 337 -11.54 6.84 23.60
C ARG A 337 -10.33 5.92 23.51
N GLU A 338 -9.84 5.45 24.65
CA GLU A 338 -8.80 4.45 24.73
C GLU A 338 -9.31 3.21 25.48
N PHE A 339 -8.92 2.04 24.99
CA PHE A 339 -9.29 0.74 25.54
C PHE A 339 -8.06 -0.10 25.76
N SER A 340 -8.07 -0.88 26.84
CA SER A 340 -7.08 -1.91 27.08
C SER A 340 -7.81 -3.25 27.18
N GLY A 341 -7.46 -4.17 26.31
CA GLY A 341 -7.91 -5.55 26.39
C GLY A 341 -7.21 -6.31 27.52
N SER A 342 -7.70 -7.50 27.81
CA SER A 342 -7.01 -8.43 28.70
C SER A 342 -5.63 -8.82 28.17
N VAL A 343 -4.70 -9.12 29.05
CA VAL A 343 -3.45 -9.79 28.68
C VAL A 343 -3.77 -11.23 28.38
N GLU A 344 -3.34 -11.72 27.22
CA GLU A 344 -3.53 -13.10 26.80
C GLU A 344 -2.21 -13.75 26.40
N ASN A 345 -2.18 -15.08 26.52
CA ASN A 345 -1.05 -15.86 26.06
C ASN A 345 -1.25 -16.22 24.59
N ILE A 346 -0.19 -16.02 23.80
CA ILE A 346 -0.10 -16.59 22.45
C ILE A 346 0.96 -17.68 22.46
N HIS A 347 0.60 -18.86 21.92
CA HIS A 347 1.50 -20.01 21.88
C HIS A 347 2.44 -19.94 20.66
N ASP A 348 3.32 -20.93 20.59
CA ASP A 348 4.31 -21.09 19.52
C ASP A 348 3.65 -21.09 18.14
N PHE A 349 4.06 -20.20 17.27
CA PHE A 349 3.58 -20.09 15.89
C PHE A 349 2.06 -19.90 15.74
N GLU A 350 1.41 -19.46 16.80
CA GLU A 350 -0.02 -19.19 16.78
C GLU A 350 -0.28 -17.83 16.13
N THR A 351 -1.33 -17.78 15.31
CA THR A 351 -1.94 -16.54 14.86
C THR A 351 -3.21 -16.31 15.66
N PHE A 352 -3.31 -15.15 16.26
CA PHE A 352 -4.44 -14.78 17.07
C PHE A 352 -5.19 -13.61 16.41
N ASN A 353 -6.45 -13.83 16.11
CA ASN A 353 -7.36 -12.76 15.68
C ASN A 353 -8.26 -12.41 16.87
N ASN A 354 -8.14 -11.19 17.34
CA ASN A 354 -8.96 -10.69 18.45
C ASN A 354 -9.94 -9.63 17.97
N GLU A 355 -11.18 -9.84 18.30
CA GLU A 355 -12.25 -8.87 18.12
C GLU A 355 -12.64 -8.28 19.47
N TYR A 356 -12.69 -6.97 19.54
CA TYR A 356 -13.10 -6.23 20.74
C TYR A 356 -14.32 -5.36 20.43
N SER A 357 -15.41 -5.63 21.10
CA SER A 357 -16.63 -4.82 21.00
C SER A 357 -16.49 -3.56 21.86
N ILE A 358 -16.79 -2.42 21.28
CA ILE A 358 -16.73 -1.11 21.92
C ILE A 358 -18.16 -0.66 22.20
N PRO A 359 -18.66 -0.86 23.44
CA PRO A 359 -20.01 -0.45 23.79
C PRO A 359 -20.09 1.08 23.89
N ASP A 360 -21.27 1.61 23.58
CA ASP A 360 -21.63 3.01 23.81
C ASP A 360 -20.72 4.05 23.16
N TYR A 361 -19.98 3.67 22.11
CA TYR A 361 -19.23 4.63 21.29
C TYR A 361 -20.00 4.97 20.02
N ASP A 362 -20.08 6.25 19.70
CA ASP A 362 -20.57 6.71 18.42
C ASP A 362 -19.67 7.79 17.85
N PHE A 363 -19.54 7.82 16.51
CA PHE A 363 -18.80 8.86 15.86
C PHE A 363 -19.55 10.18 15.93
N TYR A 364 -18.86 11.23 16.33
CA TYR A 364 -19.42 12.57 16.40
C TYR A 364 -18.41 13.62 15.92
N SER A 365 -18.90 14.66 15.26
CA SER A 365 -18.14 15.84 14.90
C SER A 365 -19.08 17.03 14.78
N ASP A 366 -18.65 18.22 15.22
CA ASP A 366 -19.35 19.49 15.04
C ASP A 366 -18.99 20.19 13.72
N THR A 367 -18.26 19.50 12.83
CA THR A 367 -17.84 20.02 11.52
C THR A 367 -18.58 19.30 10.39
N ASP A 368 -18.48 19.85 9.18
CA ASP A 368 -19.13 19.29 7.97
C ASP A 368 -18.54 17.95 7.50
N SER A 369 -17.53 17.45 8.18
CA SER A 369 -16.85 16.18 7.92
C SER A 369 -16.21 15.66 9.18
N ALA A 370 -15.85 14.38 9.20
CA ALA A 370 -15.17 13.78 10.34
C ALA A 370 -14.05 12.85 9.86
N MET A 371 -13.03 12.69 10.66
CA MET A 371 -12.00 11.68 10.49
C MET A 371 -11.52 11.22 11.86
N PHE A 372 -11.41 9.93 12.04
CA PHE A 372 -10.97 9.31 13.26
C PHE A 372 -9.75 8.44 12.99
N GLU A 373 -8.68 8.66 13.74
CA GLU A 373 -7.55 7.74 13.78
C GLU A 373 -7.92 6.57 14.70
N ILE A 374 -7.87 5.38 14.14
CA ILE A 374 -8.01 4.12 14.87
C ILE A 374 -6.62 3.52 14.98
N LYS A 375 -6.06 3.56 16.18
CA LYS A 375 -4.75 3.01 16.46
C LYS A 375 -4.90 1.74 17.29
N SER A 376 -4.35 0.64 16.79
CA SER A 376 -4.25 -0.62 17.54
C SER A 376 -2.77 -0.93 17.77
N TYR A 377 -2.44 -1.32 19.00
CA TYR A 377 -1.08 -1.72 19.32
C TYR A 377 -1.03 -2.85 20.36
N ILE A 378 0.03 -3.63 20.28
CA ILE A 378 0.31 -4.70 21.22
C ILE A 378 1.52 -4.32 22.08
N ALA A 379 1.49 -4.73 23.34
CA ALA A 379 2.65 -4.68 24.22
C ALA A 379 2.99 -6.13 24.62
N THR A 380 4.20 -6.53 24.36
CA THR A 380 4.67 -7.88 24.60
C THR A 380 5.86 -7.89 25.59
N ASP A 381 6.20 -9.05 26.10
CA ASP A 381 7.41 -9.31 26.87
C ASP A 381 8.69 -9.42 26.00
N SER A 382 8.63 -8.90 24.77
CA SER A 382 9.74 -8.93 23.82
C SER A 382 10.96 -8.17 24.32
N ASP A 383 12.14 -8.60 23.84
CA ASP A 383 13.44 -8.07 24.26
C ASP A 383 13.54 -6.53 24.04
N PRO A 384 13.60 -5.71 25.11
CA PRO A 384 13.67 -4.26 24.99
C PRO A 384 14.96 -3.76 24.32
N ALA A 385 15.98 -4.60 24.17
CA ALA A 385 17.23 -4.26 23.50
C ALA A 385 17.11 -4.17 21.98
N ARG A 386 15.96 -4.58 21.41
CA ARG A 386 15.73 -4.64 19.95
C ARG A 386 14.59 -3.72 19.52
N ALA A 387 14.84 -2.43 19.54
CA ALA A 387 13.86 -1.41 19.16
C ALA A 387 13.37 -1.54 17.71
N ASP A 388 14.15 -2.18 16.83
CA ASP A 388 13.80 -2.36 15.41
C ASP A 388 12.66 -3.35 15.18
N TYR A 389 12.28 -4.16 16.17
CA TYR A 389 11.12 -5.08 16.11
C TYR A 389 9.78 -4.41 16.46
N ARG A 390 9.75 -3.16 16.88
CA ARG A 390 8.56 -2.54 17.45
C ARG A 390 7.70 -1.80 16.43
N TYR A 391 8.15 -1.66 15.21
CA TYR A 391 7.35 -1.02 14.17
C TYR A 391 6.13 -1.88 13.78
N ASN A 392 6.24 -3.21 13.91
CA ASN A 392 5.16 -4.15 13.69
C ASN A 392 4.23 -4.36 14.89
N ASP A 393 4.47 -3.67 16.02
CA ASP A 393 3.61 -3.69 17.20
C ASP A 393 2.42 -2.71 17.10
N THR A 394 2.36 -1.89 16.06
CA THR A 394 1.35 -0.84 15.94
C THR A 394 0.81 -0.76 14.51
N THR A 395 -0.49 -0.67 14.40
CA THR A 395 -1.18 -0.38 13.14
C THR A 395 -2.17 0.76 13.31
N VAL A 396 -2.34 1.54 12.25
CA VAL A 396 -3.20 2.72 12.24
C VAL A 396 -4.11 2.69 11.02
N TYR A 397 -5.36 3.02 11.22
CA TYR A 397 -6.35 3.21 10.18
C TYR A 397 -7.06 4.55 10.39
N TYR A 398 -7.37 5.27 9.29
CA TYR A 398 -8.13 6.51 9.34
C TYR A 398 -9.53 6.28 8.79
N HIS A 399 -10.52 6.20 9.68
CA HIS A 399 -11.91 6.12 9.28
C HIS A 399 -12.42 7.51 8.90
N LYS A 400 -12.85 7.64 7.64
CA LYS A 400 -13.19 8.92 7.02
C LYS A 400 -14.69 9.05 6.80
N PHE A 401 -15.21 10.22 7.12
CA PHE A 401 -16.57 10.62 6.81
C PHE A 401 -16.50 11.98 6.11
N TYR A 402 -16.31 11.97 4.80
CA TYR A 402 -16.12 13.20 4.04
C TYR A 402 -17.34 13.49 3.18
N ASP A 403 -17.30 13.19 1.89
CA ASP A 403 -18.29 13.61 0.91
C ASP A 403 -18.58 12.57 -0.18
N CYS A 404 -18.00 11.38 -0.09
CA CYS A 404 -18.20 10.30 -1.05
C CYS A 404 -18.49 8.96 -0.36
N TYR A 405 -18.96 8.00 -1.13
CA TYR A 405 -18.98 6.59 -0.75
C TYR A 405 -17.76 5.90 -1.34
N ALA A 406 -17.06 5.11 -0.57
CA ALA A 406 -15.93 4.30 -1.02
C ALA A 406 -16.06 2.85 -0.59
N TYR A 407 -15.78 1.93 -1.50
CA TYR A 407 -15.55 0.52 -1.21
C TYR A 407 -14.08 0.18 -1.11
N ASP A 408 -13.26 0.86 -1.90
CA ASP A 408 -11.82 0.67 -1.96
C ASP A 408 -11.10 1.35 -0.79
N ASP A 409 -9.94 0.82 -0.38
CA ASP A 409 -9.12 1.39 0.69
C ASP A 409 -8.23 2.57 0.23
N GLY A 410 -8.26 2.88 -1.05
CA GLY A 410 -7.47 3.94 -1.68
C GLY A 410 -6.15 3.47 -2.26
N THR A 411 -5.87 2.15 -2.29
CA THR A 411 -4.70 1.57 -2.95
C THR A 411 -5.12 0.76 -4.18
N ALA A 412 -4.29 0.77 -5.22
CA ALA A 412 -4.51 -0.01 -6.42
C ALA A 412 -3.41 -1.05 -6.56
N GLU A 413 -3.76 -2.32 -6.53
CA GLU A 413 -2.86 -3.43 -6.87
C GLU A 413 -2.92 -3.78 -8.35
N ASN A 414 -4.07 -3.51 -8.97
CA ASN A 414 -4.30 -3.79 -10.39
C ASN A 414 -5.00 -2.63 -11.11
N GLY A 415 -5.09 -2.75 -12.42
CA GLY A 415 -5.98 -1.99 -13.26
C GLY A 415 -7.14 -2.83 -13.75
N TYR A 416 -8.31 -2.22 -13.90
CA TYR A 416 -9.55 -2.88 -14.32
C TYR A 416 -10.25 -2.10 -15.43
N GLY A 417 -10.89 -2.83 -16.36
CA GLY A 417 -11.71 -2.25 -17.42
C GLY A 417 -12.24 -3.29 -18.37
N LEU A 418 -12.86 -2.83 -19.47
CA LEU A 418 -13.37 -3.68 -20.55
C LEU A 418 -12.40 -3.68 -21.71
N PHE A 419 -12.13 -4.85 -22.27
CA PHE A 419 -11.18 -5.05 -23.34
C PHE A 419 -11.72 -5.98 -24.43
N GLY A 420 -11.34 -5.69 -25.67
CA GLY A 420 -11.63 -6.51 -26.85
C GLY A 420 -12.61 -5.85 -27.82
N VAL A 421 -12.66 -6.43 -29.02
CA VAL A 421 -13.54 -5.92 -30.10
C VAL A 421 -15.00 -6.02 -29.69
N GLY A 422 -15.73 -4.90 -29.77
CA GLY A 422 -17.14 -4.81 -29.38
C GLY A 422 -17.38 -4.15 -28.01
N THR A 423 -16.31 -3.69 -27.32
CA THR A 423 -16.46 -2.95 -26.04
C THR A 423 -16.75 -1.46 -26.21
N SER A 424 -16.87 -0.95 -27.44
CA SER A 424 -17.09 0.49 -27.73
C SER A 424 -18.39 1.09 -27.17
N ALA A 425 -19.31 0.29 -26.69
CA ALA A 425 -20.47 0.73 -25.91
C ALA A 425 -20.57 0.03 -24.56
N GLY A 426 -19.47 -0.61 -24.17
CA GLY A 426 -19.36 -1.32 -22.91
C GLY A 426 -19.55 -0.41 -21.73
N LYS A 427 -20.14 -0.94 -20.67
CA LYS A 427 -20.50 -0.20 -19.46
C LYS A 427 -19.94 -0.93 -18.26
N VAL A 428 -19.46 -0.17 -17.29
CA VAL A 428 -19.15 -0.67 -15.94
C VAL A 428 -19.92 0.18 -14.95
N ALA A 429 -20.53 -0.48 -13.98
CA ALA A 429 -21.35 0.14 -12.96
C ALA A 429 -21.07 -0.49 -11.60
N VAL A 430 -20.91 0.34 -10.58
CA VAL A 430 -20.78 -0.10 -9.19
C VAL A 430 -22.02 0.31 -8.42
N GLN A 431 -22.56 -0.63 -7.64
CA GLN A 431 -23.78 -0.45 -6.85
C GLN A 431 -23.48 0.29 -5.55
N PHE A 432 -24.29 1.29 -5.24
CA PHE A 432 -24.25 2.04 -3.98
C PHE A 432 -25.64 2.16 -3.37
N TYR A 433 -25.66 2.33 -2.05
CA TYR A 433 -26.88 2.55 -1.29
C TYR A 433 -26.82 3.89 -0.56
N CYS A 434 -27.75 4.78 -0.84
CA CYS A 434 -27.79 6.13 -0.29
C CYS A 434 -28.54 6.15 1.06
N PHE A 435 -27.86 6.62 2.11
CA PHE A 435 -28.46 6.67 3.46
C PHE A 435 -29.32 7.94 3.71
N GLU A 436 -29.14 9.00 2.88
CA GLU A 436 -29.89 10.24 3.08
C GLU A 436 -30.26 10.88 1.71
N ASN A 437 -31.31 11.71 1.71
CA ASN A 437 -31.67 12.48 0.51
C ASN A 437 -30.56 13.47 0.16
N ASP A 438 -29.97 13.33 -1.01
CA ASP A 438 -28.90 14.22 -1.45
C ASP A 438 -28.75 14.25 -2.97
N SER A 439 -27.91 15.17 -3.43
CA SER A 439 -27.58 15.33 -4.85
C SER A 439 -26.16 14.86 -5.13
N LEU A 440 -26.06 13.82 -5.93
CA LEU A 440 -24.81 13.33 -6.50
C LEU A 440 -24.26 14.40 -7.46
N ARG A 441 -23.01 14.83 -7.24
CA ARG A 441 -22.39 15.96 -7.95
C ARG A 441 -21.24 15.57 -8.85
N GLY A 442 -20.81 14.32 -8.80
CA GLY A 442 -19.71 13.81 -9.59
C GLY A 442 -19.30 12.41 -9.15
N ILE A 443 -18.18 11.98 -9.67
CA ILE A 443 -17.54 10.72 -9.29
C ILE A 443 -16.04 11.00 -9.13
N TYR A 444 -15.44 10.57 -8.03
CA TYR A 444 -14.01 10.42 -7.92
C TYR A 444 -13.58 9.15 -8.63
N MET A 445 -12.58 9.25 -9.47
CA MET A 445 -11.99 8.10 -10.17
C MET A 445 -10.47 8.14 -10.06
N TYR A 446 -9.86 6.99 -9.88
CA TYR A 446 -8.42 6.83 -9.97
C TYR A 446 -8.08 6.06 -11.25
N PHE A 447 -7.33 6.71 -12.13
CA PHE A 447 -6.80 6.07 -13.34
C PHE A 447 -5.34 5.70 -13.13
N ASN A 448 -5.00 4.44 -13.34
CA ASN A 448 -3.61 4.02 -13.38
C ASN A 448 -2.92 4.65 -14.59
N HIS A 449 -1.69 5.10 -14.38
CA HIS A 449 -0.83 5.51 -15.46
C HIS A 449 -0.62 4.36 -16.45
N THR A 450 -0.54 4.70 -17.71
CA THR A 450 -0.22 3.75 -18.79
C THR A 450 1.09 4.16 -19.44
N ILE A 451 1.82 3.17 -19.99
CA ILE A 451 3.09 3.42 -20.68
C ILE A 451 2.89 4.51 -21.73
N ASN A 452 3.72 5.56 -21.69
CA ASN A 452 3.63 6.73 -22.56
C ASN A 452 2.26 7.42 -22.59
N ASN A 453 1.45 7.26 -21.51
CA ASN A 453 0.12 7.84 -21.39
C ASN A 453 -0.80 7.55 -22.60
N VAL A 454 -0.72 6.34 -23.15
CA VAL A 454 -1.45 5.95 -24.38
C VAL A 454 -2.97 6.09 -24.23
N ASN A 455 -3.50 5.97 -23.00
CA ASN A 455 -4.94 6.09 -22.71
C ASN A 455 -5.41 7.53 -22.43
N GLU A 456 -4.51 8.51 -22.38
CA GLU A 456 -4.83 9.90 -22.04
C GLU A 456 -5.90 10.51 -22.94
N ASN A 457 -5.98 10.05 -24.20
CA ASN A 457 -6.94 10.55 -25.18
C ASN A 457 -8.22 9.73 -25.30
N ASN A 458 -8.32 8.60 -24.61
CA ASN A 458 -9.52 7.77 -24.62
C ASN A 458 -10.66 8.49 -23.91
N ARG A 459 -11.81 8.53 -24.54
CA ARG A 459 -12.97 9.21 -24.00
C ARG A 459 -13.95 8.21 -23.40
N PHE A 460 -14.59 8.61 -22.31
CA PHE A 460 -15.65 7.83 -21.67
C PHE A 460 -16.81 8.75 -21.26
N ARG A 461 -17.96 8.15 -20.97
CA ARG A 461 -19.13 8.86 -20.45
C ARG A 461 -19.34 8.48 -19.01
N LEU A 462 -19.38 9.47 -18.14
CA LEU A 462 -19.84 9.26 -16.77
C LEU A 462 -21.33 8.93 -16.80
N THR A 463 -21.75 7.91 -16.10
CA THR A 463 -23.14 7.48 -16.12
C THR A 463 -23.61 7.05 -14.74
N VAL A 464 -24.85 7.38 -14.43
CA VAL A 464 -25.58 6.98 -13.23
C VAL A 464 -26.85 6.25 -13.64
N TRP A 465 -27.12 5.11 -13.00
CA TRP A 465 -28.31 4.31 -13.28
C TRP A 465 -29.16 4.14 -12.02
N SER A 466 -30.48 3.95 -12.21
CA SER A 466 -31.37 3.48 -11.15
C SER A 466 -31.14 1.99 -10.87
N ASP A 467 -31.77 1.49 -9.82
CA ASP A 467 -31.86 0.06 -9.56
C ASP A 467 -33.03 -0.57 -10.32
N ASP A 468 -32.79 -1.71 -10.94
CA ASP A 468 -33.82 -2.59 -11.49
C ASP A 468 -33.61 -4.02 -10.95
N ASN A 469 -34.21 -4.26 -9.76
CA ASN A 469 -34.15 -5.57 -9.10
C ASN A 469 -32.71 -6.08 -8.83
N GLY A 470 -31.81 -5.20 -8.42
CA GLY A 470 -30.44 -5.53 -8.04
C GLY A 470 -29.42 -5.46 -9.17
N VAL A 471 -29.81 -4.99 -10.35
CA VAL A 471 -28.93 -4.69 -11.48
C VAL A 471 -29.15 -3.24 -11.97
N PRO A 472 -28.19 -2.63 -12.69
CA PRO A 472 -28.39 -1.28 -13.23
C PRO A 472 -29.56 -1.20 -14.19
N GLY A 473 -30.48 -0.27 -13.92
CA GLY A 473 -31.71 -0.05 -14.69
C GLY A 473 -31.62 1.15 -15.65
N GLU A 474 -32.58 2.08 -15.52
CA GLU A 474 -32.66 3.28 -16.38
C GLU A 474 -31.49 4.25 -16.09
N ILE A 475 -31.04 4.94 -17.13
CA ILE A 475 -30.03 5.98 -17.02
C ILE A 475 -30.67 7.24 -16.38
N LEU A 476 -30.24 7.54 -15.15
CA LEU A 476 -30.61 8.76 -14.45
C LEU A 476 -29.81 9.98 -14.94
N TYR A 477 -28.57 9.74 -15.35
CA TYR A 477 -27.64 10.77 -15.81
C TYR A 477 -26.58 10.21 -16.73
N THR A 478 -26.20 10.96 -17.75
CA THR A 478 -25.01 10.71 -18.55
C THR A 478 -24.33 12.01 -18.95
N GLN A 479 -23.01 12.05 -18.88
CA GLN A 479 -22.20 13.19 -19.29
C GLN A 479 -21.24 12.78 -20.40
N ASN A 480 -21.28 13.51 -21.52
CA ASN A 480 -20.47 13.18 -22.67
C ASN A 480 -18.98 13.50 -22.47
N ALA A 481 -18.17 12.63 -23.02
CA ALA A 481 -16.79 12.85 -23.43
C ALA A 481 -15.85 13.47 -22.40
N THR A 482 -15.61 12.74 -21.32
CA THR A 482 -14.52 12.99 -20.38
C THR A 482 -13.31 12.16 -20.78
N LYS A 483 -12.11 12.63 -20.46
CA LYS A 483 -10.84 11.90 -20.65
C LYS A 483 -10.29 11.45 -19.29
N PRO A 484 -9.52 10.35 -19.24
CA PRO A 484 -8.70 10.05 -18.09
C PRO A 484 -7.78 11.22 -17.74
N THR A 485 -7.69 11.51 -16.46
CA THR A 485 -6.73 12.46 -15.92
C THR A 485 -5.89 11.72 -14.88
N TYR A 486 -4.61 11.73 -15.06
CA TYR A 486 -3.68 11.09 -14.14
C TYR A 486 -3.27 12.06 -13.04
N SER A 487 -3.01 11.52 -11.86
CA SER A 487 -2.44 12.28 -10.75
C SER A 487 -0.94 12.03 -10.68
N ASP A 488 -0.17 13.05 -10.30
CA ASP A 488 1.27 12.93 -10.04
C ASP A 488 1.59 12.19 -8.71
N SER A 489 0.56 11.69 -8.04
CA SER A 489 0.69 10.99 -6.77
C SER A 489 -0.01 9.64 -6.83
N LEU A 490 0.63 8.62 -6.27
CA LEU A 490 0.08 7.27 -6.17
C LEU A 490 -1.27 7.32 -5.44
N ASN A 491 -2.25 6.61 -5.99
CA ASN A 491 -3.59 6.44 -5.40
C ASN A 491 -4.36 7.75 -5.12
N GLN A 492 -4.07 8.81 -5.86
CA GLN A 492 -4.78 10.08 -5.74
C GLN A 492 -5.91 10.18 -6.76
N PHE A 493 -7.13 10.27 -6.25
CA PHE A 493 -8.35 10.41 -7.06
C PHE A 493 -8.49 11.78 -7.74
N VAL A 494 -9.11 11.77 -8.91
CA VAL A 494 -9.52 12.97 -9.63
C VAL A 494 -11.05 13.09 -9.60
N ALA A 495 -11.55 14.26 -9.27
CA ALA A 495 -12.99 14.54 -9.23
C ALA A 495 -13.53 14.88 -10.61
N TYR A 496 -14.41 14.04 -11.13
CA TYR A 496 -15.15 14.26 -12.36
C TYR A 496 -16.53 14.84 -12.03
N LYS A 497 -16.65 16.17 -12.06
CA LYS A 497 -17.85 16.89 -11.67
C LYS A 497 -18.95 16.76 -12.74
N PHE A 498 -20.17 16.57 -12.29
CA PHE A 498 -21.35 16.60 -13.16
C PHE A 498 -21.72 18.02 -13.55
N THR A 499 -22.22 18.20 -14.77
CA THR A 499 -22.75 19.50 -15.22
C THR A 499 -24.06 19.87 -14.53
N LYS A 500 -24.82 18.86 -14.06
CA LYS A 500 -26.03 19.01 -13.25
C LYS A 500 -26.03 17.95 -12.14
N PRO A 501 -26.32 18.33 -10.90
CA PRO A 501 -26.49 17.38 -9.82
C PRO A 501 -27.62 16.39 -10.10
N VAL A 502 -27.47 15.16 -9.63
CA VAL A 502 -28.48 14.09 -9.75
C VAL A 502 -29.03 13.79 -8.36
N PHE A 503 -30.33 14.04 -8.17
CA PHE A 503 -30.96 13.74 -6.89
C PHE A 503 -31.05 12.22 -6.68
N ILE A 504 -30.58 11.76 -5.50
CA ILE A 504 -30.68 10.38 -5.03
C ILE A 504 -31.50 10.38 -3.75
N GLY A 505 -32.58 9.60 -3.73
CA GLY A 505 -33.44 9.48 -2.56
C GLY A 505 -32.80 8.69 -1.42
N ARG A 506 -33.23 8.98 -0.19
CA ARG A 506 -32.85 8.17 0.99
C ARG A 506 -33.30 6.72 0.81
N LYS A 507 -32.49 5.78 1.27
CA LYS A 507 -32.74 4.33 1.19
C LYS A 507 -32.90 3.83 -0.25
N THR A 508 -32.23 4.49 -1.19
CA THR A 508 -32.28 4.15 -2.62
C THR A 508 -30.95 3.51 -3.03
N THR A 509 -31.05 2.37 -3.73
CA THR A 509 -29.94 1.79 -4.48
C THR A 509 -29.77 2.52 -5.78
N PHE A 510 -28.54 2.84 -6.16
CA PHE A 510 -28.17 3.44 -7.44
C PHE A 510 -26.84 2.88 -7.90
N TYR A 511 -26.50 3.12 -9.16
CA TYR A 511 -25.23 2.67 -9.73
C TYR A 511 -24.51 3.87 -10.32
N ALA A 512 -23.19 3.90 -10.14
CA ALA A 512 -22.32 4.91 -10.70
C ALA A 512 -21.13 4.25 -11.43
N GLY A 513 -20.72 4.83 -12.57
CA GLY A 513 -19.63 4.27 -13.35
C GLY A 513 -19.46 4.96 -14.69
N TRP A 514 -19.05 4.19 -15.69
CA TRP A 514 -18.75 4.74 -17.03
C TRP A 514 -19.26 3.89 -18.19
N MET A 515 -19.34 4.51 -19.35
CA MET A 515 -19.54 3.85 -20.64
C MET A 515 -18.34 4.18 -21.54
N GLN A 516 -17.77 3.17 -22.19
CA GLN A 516 -16.71 3.35 -23.20
C GLN A 516 -17.27 3.98 -24.46
N THR A 517 -16.42 4.68 -25.21
CA THR A 517 -16.79 5.30 -26.50
C THR A 517 -16.03 4.70 -27.67
N ASN A 518 -15.06 3.83 -27.39
CA ASN A 518 -14.27 3.03 -28.33
C ASN A 518 -13.89 1.70 -27.69
N ASP A 519 -13.20 0.84 -28.40
CA ASP A 519 -12.76 -0.48 -27.92
C ASP A 519 -11.44 -0.43 -27.09
N ASP A 520 -10.90 0.76 -26.84
CA ASP A 520 -9.68 0.92 -26.06
C ASP A 520 -9.94 0.72 -24.57
N PHE A 521 -9.01 0.06 -23.92
CA PHE A 521 -9.07 -0.22 -22.48
C PHE A 521 -8.97 1.07 -21.65
N ILE A 522 -9.90 1.26 -20.73
CA ILE A 522 -9.87 2.32 -19.73
C ILE A 522 -9.34 1.74 -18.43
N ASN A 523 -8.14 2.15 -18.03
CA ASN A 523 -7.40 1.56 -16.91
C ASN A 523 -7.77 2.25 -15.59
N ILE A 524 -8.84 1.77 -14.94
CA ILE A 524 -9.24 2.23 -13.60
C ILE A 524 -8.45 1.44 -12.56
N GLY A 525 -8.02 2.10 -11.48
CA GLY A 525 -7.43 1.43 -10.33
C GLY A 525 -8.37 0.40 -9.71
N PHE A 526 -7.81 -0.71 -9.27
CA PHE A 526 -8.55 -1.82 -8.68
C PHE A 526 -7.87 -2.30 -7.39
N ASP A 527 -8.58 -2.15 -6.30
CA ASP A 527 -8.16 -2.57 -4.97
C ASP A 527 -8.49 -4.06 -4.76
N ARG A 528 -7.46 -4.86 -4.45
CA ARG A 528 -7.57 -6.30 -4.17
C ARG A 528 -7.76 -6.60 -2.68
N ASN A 529 -7.51 -5.61 -1.82
CA ASN A 529 -7.59 -5.75 -0.37
C ASN A 529 -9.03 -5.69 0.16
N ARG A 530 -9.93 -5.06 -0.60
CA ARG A 530 -11.34 -4.86 -0.27
C ARG A 530 -12.24 -5.51 -1.32
N ASN A 531 -12.73 -6.70 -1.00
CA ASN A 531 -13.56 -7.44 -1.94
C ASN A 531 -15.04 -7.03 -1.86
N HIS A 532 -15.49 -6.30 -2.87
CA HIS A 532 -16.89 -5.97 -3.12
C HIS A 532 -17.29 -6.35 -4.55
N GLN A 533 -16.81 -7.48 -5.03
CA GLN A 533 -17.10 -8.05 -6.34
C GLN A 533 -18.61 -8.11 -6.61
N ASP A 534 -19.41 -8.43 -5.60
CA ASP A 534 -20.86 -8.51 -5.67
C ASP A 534 -21.56 -7.16 -5.96
N LYS A 535 -20.84 -6.05 -5.91
CA LYS A 535 -21.30 -4.71 -6.23
C LYS A 535 -20.89 -4.24 -7.63
N VAL A 536 -20.05 -5.00 -8.33
CA VAL A 536 -19.47 -4.61 -9.62
C VAL A 536 -20.19 -5.33 -10.75
N PHE A 537 -20.69 -4.54 -11.70
CA PHE A 537 -21.42 -5.01 -12.87
C PHE A 537 -20.80 -4.48 -14.15
N TYR A 538 -20.78 -5.31 -15.17
CA TYR A 538 -20.39 -4.87 -16.51
C TYR A 538 -21.45 -5.27 -17.57
N ASN A 539 -21.44 -4.59 -18.72
CA ASN A 539 -22.39 -4.83 -19.80
C ASN A 539 -21.67 -4.60 -21.14
N ILE A 540 -21.56 -5.66 -21.91
CA ILE A 540 -20.95 -5.61 -23.25
C ILE A 540 -22.00 -5.89 -24.33
N ASN A 541 -22.88 -6.86 -24.07
CA ASN A 541 -23.87 -7.36 -25.04
C ASN A 541 -25.31 -6.95 -24.69
N ASN A 542 -25.50 -5.77 -24.11
CA ASN A 542 -26.77 -5.28 -23.57
C ASN A 542 -27.38 -6.12 -22.43
N LEU A 543 -26.58 -7.00 -21.80
CA LEU A 543 -26.93 -7.72 -20.59
C LEU A 543 -25.96 -7.31 -19.50
N TRP A 544 -26.46 -7.08 -18.29
CA TRP A 544 -25.65 -6.86 -17.12
C TRP A 544 -25.19 -8.18 -16.53
N GLU A 545 -23.91 -8.29 -16.31
CA GLU A 545 -23.24 -9.42 -15.68
C GLU A 545 -22.46 -8.93 -14.45
N SER A 546 -22.37 -9.77 -13.42
CA SER A 546 -21.52 -9.48 -12.25
C SER A 546 -20.06 -9.74 -12.60
N SER A 547 -19.16 -8.92 -12.07
CA SER A 547 -17.71 -9.13 -12.21
C SER A 547 -17.28 -10.48 -11.65
N ILE A 548 -16.29 -11.11 -12.30
CA ILE A 548 -15.63 -12.33 -11.79
C ILE A 548 -14.40 -12.00 -10.92
N TYR A 549 -13.95 -10.75 -10.88
CA TYR A 549 -12.75 -10.35 -10.17
C TYR A 549 -13.05 -9.93 -8.74
N GLU A 550 -12.37 -10.57 -7.80
CA GLU A 550 -12.41 -10.21 -6.39
C GLU A 550 -11.66 -8.91 -6.14
N GLY A 551 -12.36 -7.89 -5.62
CA GLY A 551 -11.84 -6.58 -5.34
C GLY A 551 -12.87 -5.47 -5.56
N SER A 552 -12.40 -4.22 -5.66
CA SER A 552 -13.22 -3.02 -5.81
C SER A 552 -12.60 -2.04 -6.82
N PRO A 553 -13.32 -1.62 -7.87
CA PRO A 553 -12.87 -0.53 -8.73
C PRO A 553 -12.78 0.77 -7.93
N MET A 554 -11.72 1.54 -8.15
CA MET A 554 -11.48 2.80 -7.45
C MET A 554 -12.31 3.92 -8.05
N ILE A 555 -13.63 3.87 -7.81
CA ILE A 555 -14.62 4.87 -8.17
C ILE A 555 -15.50 5.19 -6.98
N ARG A 556 -15.72 6.47 -6.71
CA ARG A 556 -16.42 6.95 -5.51
C ARG A 556 -17.44 8.02 -5.87
N PRO A 557 -18.75 7.78 -5.71
CA PRO A 557 -19.78 8.79 -5.96
C PRO A 557 -19.66 9.95 -4.96
N LEU A 558 -19.65 11.18 -5.50
CA LEU A 558 -19.38 12.42 -4.80
C LEU A 558 -20.65 13.22 -4.55
N PHE A 559 -20.97 13.54 -3.31
CA PHE A 559 -22.18 14.25 -2.90
C PHE A 559 -21.98 15.72 -2.54
N SER A 560 -20.75 16.13 -2.21
CA SER A 560 -20.41 17.54 -1.92
C SER A 560 -19.61 18.19 -3.05
N PRO A 561 -19.51 19.53 -3.07
CA PRO A 561 -18.56 20.20 -3.97
C PRO A 561 -17.13 19.76 -3.64
N ALA A 562 -16.42 19.23 -4.63
CA ALA A 562 -15.05 18.67 -4.50
C ALA A 562 -13.97 19.68 -4.03
N GLU A 563 -14.34 20.90 -3.72
CA GLU A 563 -13.40 21.96 -3.28
C GLU A 563 -13.16 21.97 -1.77
N ARG A 564 -13.92 21.14 -1.02
CA ARG A 564 -13.88 21.22 0.45
C ARG A 564 -12.70 20.49 1.10
N PHE A 565 -12.20 19.41 0.48
CA PHE A 565 -11.20 18.57 1.15
C PHE A 565 -10.13 18.07 0.16
N PRO A 566 -8.85 18.08 0.54
CA PRO A 566 -7.86 17.30 -0.16
C PRO A 566 -8.24 15.81 -0.01
N VAL A 567 -8.24 15.09 -1.10
CA VAL A 567 -8.73 13.70 -1.23
C VAL A 567 -7.89 12.69 -0.43
N ASN A 568 -6.69 13.05 -0.06
CA ASN A 568 -5.92 12.37 0.96
C ASN A 568 -5.52 13.40 2.00
N PRO A 569 -5.72 13.15 3.30
CA PRO A 569 -4.81 13.75 4.24
C PRO A 569 -3.45 13.28 3.76
N VAL A 570 -2.63 14.20 3.27
CA VAL A 570 -1.21 13.96 3.21
C VAL A 570 -0.89 13.53 4.63
N LEU A 571 -0.65 12.24 4.84
CA LEU A 571 0.00 11.78 6.06
C LEU A 571 1.13 12.78 6.24
N PRO A 572 1.22 13.48 7.38
CA PRO A 572 2.28 14.46 7.54
C PRO A 572 3.55 13.76 7.09
N PRO A 573 4.29 14.31 6.14
CA PRO A 573 5.51 13.67 5.68
C PRO A 573 6.26 13.36 6.96
N GLU A 574 6.54 12.09 7.21
CA GLU A 574 7.53 11.73 8.21
C GLU A 574 8.72 12.60 7.88
N GLU A 575 9.20 13.33 8.88
CA GLU A 575 10.22 14.36 8.73
C GLU A 575 11.36 13.83 7.85
N SER A 576 11.22 13.99 6.52
CA SER A 576 12.41 14.18 5.72
C SER A 576 13.00 15.48 6.26
N ASN A 577 14.20 15.45 6.79
CA ASN A 577 15.01 16.63 7.10
C ASN A 577 15.23 17.44 5.82
N SER A 578 14.18 18.01 5.26
CA SER A 578 14.25 19.07 4.28
C SER A 578 14.05 20.37 5.06
N GLU A 579 15.16 20.91 5.54
CA GLU A 579 15.28 22.30 5.90
C GLU A 579 14.96 23.17 4.68
N ILE A 580 13.70 23.46 4.46
CA ILE A 580 13.21 24.73 3.89
C ILE A 580 11.79 24.88 4.40
N SER A 581 11.63 25.08 5.66
CA SER A 581 10.39 25.60 6.22
C SER A 581 10.62 27.04 6.62
N GLY A 582 9.67 27.88 6.29
CA GLY A 582 9.80 29.32 6.50
C GLY A 582 9.86 29.76 7.95
N VAL A 583 9.72 28.92 8.97
CA VAL A 583 9.71 29.30 10.39
C VAL A 583 10.99 28.90 11.10
N ILE A 584 11.69 29.87 11.65
CA ILE A 584 12.84 29.68 12.53
C ILE A 584 12.37 29.88 13.99
N LEU A 585 12.66 28.92 14.85
CA LEU A 585 12.36 28.95 16.28
C LEU A 585 13.65 29.15 17.09
N ALA A 586 13.79 30.29 17.74
CA ALA A 586 14.97 30.61 18.53
C ALA A 586 14.62 31.39 19.82
N PRO A 587 15.31 31.14 20.94
CA PRO A 587 16.27 30.07 21.17
C PRO A 587 15.57 28.70 21.28
N ASN A 588 16.24 27.69 20.80
CA ASN A 588 15.81 26.28 20.97
C ASN A 588 17.07 25.42 21.18
N PRO A 589 17.33 24.90 22.38
CA PRO A 589 16.48 24.85 23.60
C PRO A 589 16.17 26.18 24.28
N SER A 590 15.07 26.21 25.05
CA SER A 590 14.66 27.37 25.84
C SER A 590 14.01 27.02 27.17
N ALA A 591 14.18 27.87 28.19
CA ALA A 591 13.54 27.70 29.49
C ALA A 591 12.21 28.48 29.63
N ASN A 592 12.07 29.62 28.93
CA ASN A 592 10.98 30.56 29.16
C ASN A 592 10.13 30.82 27.93
N TYR A 593 10.76 31.19 26.81
CA TYR A 593 10.07 31.55 25.59
C TYR A 593 10.91 31.25 24.33
N ILE A 594 10.24 30.98 23.24
CA ILE A 594 10.82 30.78 21.91
C ILE A 594 10.17 31.80 20.97
N ARG A 595 10.98 32.54 20.22
CA ARG A 595 10.52 33.46 19.19
C ARG A 595 10.44 32.75 17.85
N MET A 596 9.37 33.00 17.13
CA MET A 596 9.17 32.57 15.74
C MET A 596 9.61 33.71 14.82
N SER A 597 10.44 33.41 13.83
CA SER A 597 10.76 34.29 12.72
C SER A 597 10.58 33.53 11.40
N TRP A 598 10.25 34.25 10.32
CA TRP A 598 10.02 33.68 9.02
C TRP A 598 11.26 33.90 8.15
N ALA A 599 11.66 32.87 7.40
CA ALA A 599 12.86 32.92 6.56
C ALA A 599 12.68 33.88 5.36
N ASP A 600 11.45 34.14 4.95
CA ASP A 600 11.12 35.07 3.88
C ASP A 600 10.40 36.27 4.47
N GLU A 601 11.04 37.45 4.43
CA GLU A 601 10.50 38.67 5.00
C GLU A 601 9.21 39.19 4.32
N ALA A 602 8.88 38.63 3.16
CA ALA A 602 7.67 38.98 2.42
C ALA A 602 6.37 38.35 3.01
N GLU A 603 6.47 37.29 3.82
CA GLU A 603 5.33 36.68 4.52
C GLU A 603 5.34 37.08 6.01
N ASN A 604 4.96 38.27 6.36
CA ASN A 604 4.69 38.67 7.76
C ASN A 604 3.39 37.95 8.26
N ILE A 605 3.47 36.64 8.43
CA ILE A 605 2.36 35.83 8.94
C ILE A 605 2.41 35.89 10.46
N THR A 606 1.45 36.58 11.06
CA THR A 606 1.25 36.51 12.51
C THR A 606 0.58 35.20 12.85
N ALA A 607 1.26 34.36 13.61
CA ALA A 607 0.69 33.11 14.10
C ALA A 607 -0.48 33.41 15.04
N LYS A 608 -1.66 32.89 14.75
CA LYS A 608 -2.87 33.13 15.55
C LYS A 608 -3.09 32.07 16.62
N ARG A 609 -2.68 30.84 16.37
CA ARG A 609 -2.84 29.70 17.29
C ARG A 609 -1.61 28.81 17.26
N ILE A 610 -1.16 28.39 18.42
CA ILE A 610 -0.03 27.51 18.63
C ILE A 610 -0.49 26.37 19.53
N GLU A 611 -0.27 25.15 19.10
CA GLU A 611 -0.54 23.94 19.88
C GLU A 611 0.79 23.24 20.18
N ILE A 612 0.96 22.82 21.43
CA ILE A 612 2.17 22.15 21.90
C ILE A 612 1.81 20.75 22.38
N TYR A 613 2.47 19.76 21.83
CA TYR A 613 2.28 18.34 22.11
C TYR A 613 3.54 17.77 22.78
N ASN A 614 3.37 16.82 23.69
CA ASN A 614 4.48 16.04 24.19
C ASN A 614 4.89 14.94 23.17
N THR A 615 5.95 14.19 23.46
CA THR A 615 6.46 13.13 22.60
C THR A 615 5.51 11.94 22.44
N SER A 616 4.53 11.79 23.30
CA SER A 616 3.44 10.81 23.18
C SER A 616 2.24 11.31 22.35
N GLY A 617 2.36 12.48 21.73
CA GLY A 617 1.29 13.07 20.92
C GLY A 617 0.16 13.75 21.70
N ARG A 618 0.24 13.79 23.03
CA ARG A 618 -0.78 14.45 23.86
C ARG A 618 -0.62 15.97 23.78
N LEU A 619 -1.70 16.67 23.50
CA LEU A 619 -1.77 18.11 23.57
C LEU A 619 -1.56 18.59 25.02
N VAL A 620 -0.52 19.37 25.27
CA VAL A 620 -0.15 19.86 26.60
C VAL A 620 -0.43 21.35 26.79
N LYS A 621 -0.51 22.10 25.68
CA LYS A 621 -0.78 23.54 25.74
C LYS A 621 -1.33 24.08 24.42
N ILE A 622 -2.30 25.00 24.53
CA ILE A 622 -2.75 25.85 23.42
C ILE A 622 -2.45 27.29 23.79
N GLN A 623 -1.88 28.03 22.85
CA GLN A 623 -1.59 29.44 23.02
C GLN A 623 -2.01 30.23 21.77
N ASN A 624 -2.68 31.36 21.96
CA ASN A 624 -2.85 32.34 20.91
C ASN A 624 -1.71 33.37 21.00
N SER A 625 -1.11 33.71 19.89
CA SER A 625 0.05 34.61 19.86
C SER A 625 -0.08 35.61 18.71
N ASP A 626 -0.18 36.87 19.08
CA ASP A 626 -0.18 37.99 18.11
C ASP A 626 1.22 38.59 17.94
N ASN A 627 2.22 38.13 18.70
CA ASN A 627 3.59 38.69 18.74
C ASN A 627 4.67 37.66 18.38
N ASN A 628 4.30 36.54 17.78
CA ASN A 628 5.21 35.46 17.36
C ASN A 628 6.11 34.91 18.49
N ILE A 629 5.58 34.84 19.72
CA ILE A 629 6.29 34.28 20.87
C ILE A 629 5.54 33.06 21.41
N ILE A 630 6.26 31.97 21.59
CA ILE A 630 5.80 30.73 22.25
C ILE A 630 6.29 30.77 23.70
N ASN A 631 5.37 30.82 24.63
CA ASN A 631 5.73 30.74 26.06
C ASN A 631 5.81 29.28 26.47
N VAL A 632 6.96 28.83 26.97
CA VAL A 632 7.25 27.47 27.41
C VAL A 632 7.62 27.38 28.91
N SER A 633 7.50 28.50 29.64
CA SER A 633 7.92 28.62 31.04
C SER A 633 7.17 27.70 32.02
N ASP A 634 5.97 27.27 31.66
CA ASP A 634 5.10 26.37 32.43
C ASP A 634 5.25 24.88 32.05
N LEU A 635 6.00 24.59 30.96
CA LEU A 635 6.26 23.24 30.56
C LEU A 635 7.42 22.60 31.33
N GLN A 636 7.38 21.31 31.54
CA GLN A 636 8.50 20.57 32.13
C GLN A 636 9.66 20.46 31.13
N ALA A 637 10.89 20.24 31.62
CA ALA A 637 12.03 19.97 30.74
C ALA A 637 11.77 18.73 29.89
N GLY A 638 11.98 18.85 28.58
CA GLY A 638 11.69 17.77 27.64
C GLY A 638 11.58 18.23 26.21
N THR A 639 11.30 17.28 25.33
CA THR A 639 11.05 17.51 23.91
C THR A 639 9.54 17.64 23.66
N TYR A 640 9.16 18.59 22.81
CA TYR A 640 7.77 18.86 22.44
C TYR A 640 7.67 19.11 20.93
N ILE A 641 6.49 18.88 20.39
CA ILE A 641 6.13 19.23 19.01
C ILE A 641 5.19 20.42 19.06
N VAL A 642 5.49 21.45 18.26
CA VAL A 642 4.69 22.67 18.15
C VAL A 642 4.05 22.72 16.78
N ARG A 643 2.73 22.87 16.74
CA ARG A 643 1.97 23.16 15.53
C ARG A 643 1.59 24.65 15.53
N ILE A 644 1.88 25.32 14.44
CA ILE A 644 1.66 26.76 14.26
C ILE A 644 0.58 26.96 13.22
N TYR A 645 -0.48 27.66 13.58
CA TYR A 645 -1.65 27.91 12.74
C TYR A 645 -1.73 29.39 12.36
N SER A 646 -2.08 29.64 11.10
CA SER A 646 -2.56 30.94 10.63
C SER A 646 -4.00 30.79 10.16
N GLY A 647 -4.93 31.33 10.93
CA GLY A 647 -6.36 31.04 10.76
C GLY A 647 -6.67 29.57 11.09
N LYS A 648 -7.39 28.88 10.20
CA LYS A 648 -7.74 27.46 10.36
C LYS A 648 -6.71 26.51 9.73
N LYS A 649 -5.62 26.98 9.13
CA LYS A 649 -4.63 26.16 8.43
C LYS A 649 -3.37 25.99 9.26
N ILE A 650 -2.88 24.75 9.36
CA ILE A 650 -1.54 24.48 9.88
C ILE A 650 -0.55 25.07 8.88
N LYS A 651 0.33 25.96 9.36
CA LYS A 651 1.40 26.55 8.55
C LYS A 651 2.72 25.82 8.76
N GLU A 652 2.96 25.33 9.97
CA GLU A 652 4.23 24.72 10.31
C GLU A 652 4.11 23.77 11.49
N THR A 653 4.93 22.73 11.49
CA THR A 653 5.13 21.82 12.62
C THR A 653 6.61 21.73 12.93
N LYS A 654 7.03 22.03 14.15
CA LYS A 654 8.44 22.08 14.56
C LYS A 654 8.65 21.38 15.89
N LYS A 655 9.85 20.82 16.06
CA LYS A 655 10.33 20.28 17.33
C LYS A 655 10.96 21.40 18.17
N ILE A 656 10.60 21.46 19.45
CA ILE A 656 11.23 22.32 20.44
C ILE A 656 11.76 21.50 21.62
N VAL A 657 12.79 22.03 22.27
CA VAL A 657 13.35 21.48 23.49
C VAL A 657 13.21 22.50 24.61
N VAL A 658 12.55 22.11 25.70
CA VAL A 658 12.45 22.92 26.92
C VAL A 658 13.55 22.47 27.87
N SER A 659 14.42 23.39 28.26
CA SER A 659 15.54 23.17 29.18
C SER A 659 15.29 24.00 30.44
N LYS A 660 15.07 23.33 31.60
CA LYS A 660 15.00 24.01 32.90
C LYS A 660 16.23 23.72 33.73
#